data_b7cf75d836580a352bb3ac50af262781
#
_entry.id   b7cf75d836580a352bb3ac50af262781
#
_cell.length_a   1.000
_cell.length_b   1.000
_cell.length_c   1.000
_cell.angle_alpha   90.00
_cell.angle_beta   90.00
_cell.angle_gamma   90.00
#
_symmetry.space_group_name_H-M   'P 1'
#
loop_
_entity.id
_entity.type
_entity.pdbx_description
1 polymer ?
#
loop_
_entity_poly.entity_id
_entity_poly.type
_entity_poly.pdbx_seq_one_letter_code
_entity_poly.pdbx_strand_id
1 'polypeptide(L)'
;MPGPFSDKQIKFVRAFAETLFDGFEMKITIDQVVANFETQFELIGRDSTPTVTMGKVLDDLSTVMNWVWGFERKKIPTRRKIVDQRLRFAGNNRFQDAARLRAVIYGAYYGHWEAGDQTANRNNPVHRQIGFTLPFYRTRGEGEMPIVRVEGREIDPTHILLKPDQLAADYDVIVIGSGSGGGVAAWNMAVKHGRRVLVIEAGAHWPSAAITHEERLMGAKLFKHGTLQSTTDSDIVIFQGQNVGGSPTINNGICLRIKGDPLHNATAFKTFDVWKNEFGVNIETPMMKAYDDVRDLLGIGEAEKRSGKGNGNHLFDAWNAFKPGRTEPWVQQGEAGWFVKNYGPPKTTAACAYCGYCNTGCPYARKLAPAQTYLKWACDAGARILAESKVERIMWGPPGADGKLTAIGVEVIVGKDKVRHTIRVKRGVVVAAGTIASSKLLQRSKIEGTGDHISLNVASPMIALMHAAPVPPAGFHPAWDEDQMTTAVDCGGFLLESHFQPPQSMAMLMPGWYEEMDRRMKAYGRVRSAGILVPIDRRGTLKGEELKFDFKASDLALLRLALKTLAKVHFAHPARALEVWPALRTGVALIRPANDSDIEAYVDAFFERTVVEKDDITLSSAHPHGGNRMHENPDEGVVDAQCMVHAATNVMVADASVFPSSIRVNAHFTTMALAQYATGNADPFA
;
A
#
# COMPACT_ATOMS: atom_id res chain seq x y z
N MET A 1 -6.20 -26.59 18.26
CA MET A 1 -4.74 -26.30 18.22
C MET A 1 -4.51 -25.09 19.11
N PRO A 2 -3.40 -24.93 19.84
CA PRO A 2 -3.15 -23.75 20.65
C PRO A 2 -3.08 -22.50 19.74
N GLY A 3 -3.47 -21.31 20.23
CA GLY A 3 -3.45 -20.04 19.52
C GLY A 3 -2.05 -19.61 19.02
N PRO A 4 -1.91 -18.49 18.29
CA PRO A 4 -0.62 -18.00 17.79
C PRO A 4 0.30 -17.49 18.91
N PHE A 5 -0.26 -17.21 20.08
CA PHE A 5 0.42 -16.67 21.25
C PHE A 5 0.23 -17.56 22.48
N SER A 6 1.15 -17.49 23.43
CA SER A 6 1.05 -18.19 24.71
C SER A 6 -0.02 -17.58 25.62
N ASP A 7 -0.54 -18.38 26.56
CA ASP A 7 -1.52 -17.90 27.55
C ASP A 7 -1.02 -16.69 28.34
N LYS A 8 0.28 -16.61 28.62
CA LYS A 8 0.92 -15.46 29.26
C LYS A 8 0.80 -14.20 28.41
N GLN A 9 1.10 -14.31 27.10
CA GLN A 9 1.01 -13.19 26.18
C GLN A 9 -0.45 -12.73 26.01
N ILE A 10 -1.39 -13.65 25.86
CA ILE A 10 -2.82 -13.33 25.75
C ILE A 10 -3.37 -12.69 27.03
N LYS A 11 -2.94 -13.15 28.20
CA LYS A 11 -3.29 -12.49 29.47
C LYS A 11 -2.80 -11.05 29.53
N PHE A 12 -1.61 -10.79 29.02
CA PHE A 12 -1.09 -9.41 28.92
C PHE A 12 -1.89 -8.57 27.93
N VAL A 13 -2.19 -9.10 26.71
CA VAL A 13 -3.06 -8.42 25.72
C VAL A 13 -4.40 -8.05 26.32
N ARG A 14 -5.03 -8.97 27.06
CA ARG A 14 -6.29 -8.73 27.78
C ARG A 14 -6.18 -7.55 28.75
N ALA A 15 -5.16 -7.57 29.62
CA ALA A 15 -4.96 -6.50 30.61
C ALA A 15 -4.68 -5.15 29.94
N PHE A 16 -3.98 -5.16 28.80
CA PHE A 16 -3.71 -3.96 28.03
C PHE A 16 -4.99 -3.45 27.35
N ALA A 17 -5.79 -4.32 26.74
CA ALA A 17 -7.08 -3.99 26.14
C ALA A 17 -8.07 -3.42 27.19
N GLU A 18 -8.21 -4.07 28.36
CA GLU A 18 -9.01 -3.53 29.49
C GLU A 18 -8.60 -2.11 29.84
N THR A 19 -7.30 -1.82 29.79
CA THR A 19 -6.76 -0.48 30.08
C THR A 19 -7.08 0.53 28.99
N LEU A 20 -6.98 0.11 27.71
CA LEU A 20 -7.28 0.95 26.55
C LEU A 20 -8.77 1.33 26.47
N PHE A 21 -9.66 0.39 26.80
CA PHE A 21 -11.10 0.55 26.68
C PHE A 21 -11.78 1.02 27.98
N ASP A 22 -11.01 1.38 29.01
CA ASP A 22 -11.56 1.99 30.22
C ASP A 22 -12.27 3.31 29.89
N GLY A 23 -13.54 3.42 30.31
CA GLY A 23 -14.38 4.57 29.97
C GLY A 23 -15.07 4.51 28.60
N PHE A 24 -14.81 3.47 27.77
CA PHE A 24 -15.55 3.26 26.52
C PHE A 24 -16.93 2.66 26.77
N GLU A 25 -17.90 3.10 26.01
CA GLU A 25 -19.17 2.38 25.88
C GLU A 25 -18.98 1.25 24.86
N MET A 26 -18.31 0.17 25.27
CA MET A 26 -18.00 -0.94 24.38
C MET A 26 -19.25 -1.65 23.86
N LYS A 27 -19.26 -2.01 22.58
CA LYS A 27 -20.35 -2.75 21.93
C LYS A 27 -20.06 -4.23 21.75
N ILE A 28 -18.81 -4.64 21.95
CA ILE A 28 -18.36 -6.02 22.05
C ILE A 28 -17.51 -6.19 23.32
N THR A 29 -17.38 -7.41 23.80
CA THR A 29 -16.63 -7.69 25.03
C THR A 29 -15.12 -7.65 24.81
N ILE A 30 -14.35 -7.49 25.88
CA ILE A 30 -12.88 -7.63 25.84
C ILE A 30 -12.49 -9.00 25.31
N ASP A 31 -13.24 -10.06 25.64
CA ASP A 31 -12.97 -11.40 25.10
C ASP A 31 -13.09 -11.46 23.59
N GLN A 32 -14.09 -10.81 23.02
CA GLN A 32 -14.24 -10.70 21.56
C GLN A 32 -13.12 -9.87 20.94
N VAL A 33 -12.66 -8.80 21.58
CA VAL A 33 -11.50 -8.01 21.10
C VAL A 33 -10.24 -8.87 21.08
N VAL A 34 -9.99 -9.61 22.15
CA VAL A 34 -8.83 -10.53 22.25
C VAL A 34 -8.92 -11.63 21.20
N ALA A 35 -10.09 -12.23 21.01
CA ALA A 35 -10.31 -13.24 19.97
C ALA A 35 -10.10 -12.67 18.55
N ASN A 36 -10.55 -11.45 18.28
CA ASN A 36 -10.29 -10.77 17.01
C ASN A 36 -8.80 -10.48 16.80
N PHE A 37 -8.08 -10.11 17.86
CA PHE A 37 -6.63 -9.92 17.83
C PHE A 37 -5.91 -11.23 17.48
N GLU A 38 -6.23 -12.33 18.17
CA GLU A 38 -5.63 -13.64 17.87
C GLU A 38 -5.94 -14.11 16.45
N THR A 39 -7.19 -13.99 16.02
CA THR A 39 -7.64 -14.38 14.67
C THR A 39 -6.86 -13.65 13.57
N GLN A 40 -6.52 -12.38 13.75
CA GLN A 40 -5.70 -11.66 12.79
C GLN A 40 -4.35 -12.33 12.55
N PHE A 41 -3.67 -12.76 13.60
CA PHE A 41 -2.37 -13.42 13.51
C PHE A 41 -2.47 -14.90 13.09
N GLU A 42 -3.57 -15.58 13.42
CA GLU A 42 -3.86 -16.92 12.88
C GLU A 42 -4.03 -16.89 11.35
N LEU A 43 -4.76 -15.91 10.83
CA LEU A 43 -4.97 -15.71 9.39
C LEU A 43 -3.67 -15.41 8.64
N ILE A 44 -2.76 -14.65 9.25
CA ILE A 44 -1.44 -14.33 8.69
C ILE A 44 -0.51 -15.56 8.74
N GLY A 45 -0.70 -16.43 9.71
CA GLY A 45 0.11 -17.62 9.97
C GLY A 45 1.02 -17.46 11.19
N ARG A 46 1.09 -18.54 11.98
CA ARG A 46 1.82 -18.58 13.26
C ARG A 46 3.31 -18.33 13.14
N ASP A 47 3.93 -18.87 12.10
CA ASP A 47 5.37 -18.76 11.83
C ASP A 47 5.71 -17.56 10.95
N SER A 48 4.74 -16.70 10.68
CA SER A 48 4.97 -15.49 9.88
C SER A 48 5.81 -14.48 10.65
N THR A 49 6.64 -13.71 9.94
CA THR A 49 7.46 -12.65 10.55
C THR A 49 6.65 -11.72 11.47
N PRO A 50 5.47 -11.21 11.06
CA PRO A 50 4.66 -10.35 11.94
C PRO A 50 4.21 -11.03 13.23
N THR A 51 3.79 -12.31 13.17
CA THR A 51 3.35 -13.05 14.35
C THR A 51 4.52 -13.26 15.33
N VAL A 52 5.69 -13.67 14.82
CA VAL A 52 6.91 -13.82 15.61
C VAL A 52 7.37 -12.49 16.22
N THR A 53 7.31 -11.40 15.43
CA THR A 53 7.67 -10.05 15.90
C THR A 53 6.70 -9.57 16.98
N MET A 54 5.40 -9.75 16.78
CA MET A 54 4.40 -9.38 17.81
C MET A 54 4.60 -10.21 19.07
N GLY A 55 4.90 -11.49 18.97
CA GLY A 55 5.23 -12.35 20.13
C GLY A 55 6.40 -11.77 20.93
N LYS A 56 7.49 -11.33 20.29
CA LYS A 56 8.62 -10.66 20.95
C LYS A 56 8.20 -9.34 21.62
N VAL A 57 7.44 -8.52 20.92
CA VAL A 57 6.89 -7.25 21.48
C VAL A 57 6.07 -7.53 22.75
N LEU A 58 5.21 -8.55 22.71
CA LEU A 58 4.41 -8.95 23.89
C LEU A 58 5.28 -9.44 25.04
N ASP A 59 6.34 -10.23 24.76
CA ASP A 59 7.26 -10.71 25.79
C ASP A 59 8.04 -9.56 26.42
N ASP A 60 8.58 -8.64 25.63
CA ASP A 60 9.36 -7.50 26.11
C ASP A 60 8.48 -6.53 26.93
N LEU A 61 7.31 -6.15 26.42
CA LEU A 61 6.38 -5.28 27.12
C LEU A 61 5.84 -5.94 28.40
N SER A 62 5.40 -7.22 28.34
CA SER A 62 4.88 -7.93 29.49
C SER A 62 5.96 -8.10 30.58
N THR A 63 7.21 -8.35 30.20
CA THR A 63 8.31 -8.49 31.14
C THR A 63 8.56 -7.16 31.86
N VAL A 64 8.70 -6.06 31.16
CA VAL A 64 8.96 -4.75 31.79
C VAL A 64 7.75 -4.28 32.59
N MET A 65 6.56 -4.36 32.04
CA MET A 65 5.35 -3.83 32.66
C MET A 65 4.91 -4.68 33.87
N ASN A 66 5.01 -6.01 33.79
CA ASN A 66 4.63 -6.90 34.87
C ASN A 66 5.72 -7.06 35.92
N TRP A 67 6.93 -7.38 35.49
CA TRP A 67 8.03 -7.65 36.43
C TRP A 67 8.49 -6.42 37.17
N VAL A 68 8.63 -5.29 36.47
CA VAL A 68 9.09 -4.03 37.08
C VAL A 68 7.95 -3.29 37.78
N TRP A 69 6.75 -3.28 37.21
CA TRP A 69 5.64 -2.42 37.65
C TRP A 69 4.39 -3.17 38.11
N GLY A 70 4.34 -4.50 37.93
CA GLY A 70 3.20 -5.33 38.33
C GLY A 70 1.90 -5.01 37.59
N PHE A 71 1.98 -4.63 36.31
CA PHE A 71 0.88 -4.08 35.50
C PHE A 71 -0.42 -4.88 35.58
N GLU A 72 -0.40 -6.18 35.30
CA GLU A 72 -1.59 -7.04 35.28
C GLU A 72 -2.30 -7.12 36.64
N ARG A 73 -1.56 -6.93 37.74
CA ARG A 73 -2.09 -7.01 39.11
C ARG A 73 -2.63 -5.66 39.62
N LYS A 74 -2.46 -4.58 38.85
CA LYS A 74 -2.90 -3.24 39.25
C LYS A 74 -4.32 -2.94 38.78
N LYS A 75 -5.01 -2.03 39.47
CA LYS A 75 -6.26 -1.45 39.00
C LYS A 75 -6.01 -0.58 37.75
N ILE A 76 -7.02 -0.43 36.91
CA ILE A 76 -6.94 0.29 35.64
C ILE A 76 -6.35 1.71 35.76
N PRO A 77 -6.75 2.58 36.73
CA PRO A 77 -6.14 3.89 36.85
C PRO A 77 -4.61 3.87 37.08
N THR A 78 -4.10 2.82 37.75
CA THR A 78 -2.66 2.63 37.94
C THR A 78 -2.01 2.10 36.66
N ARG A 79 -2.68 1.21 35.93
CA ARG A 79 -2.21 0.72 34.62
C ARG A 79 -2.07 1.88 33.62
N ARG A 80 -3.03 2.80 33.55
CA ARG A 80 -2.95 4.02 32.73
C ARG A 80 -1.72 4.86 33.10
N LYS A 81 -1.47 5.12 34.39
CA LYS A 81 -0.25 5.84 34.83
C LYS A 81 1.03 5.14 34.41
N ILE A 82 1.06 3.81 34.40
CA ILE A 82 2.21 3.03 33.90
C ILE A 82 2.43 3.30 32.40
N VAL A 83 1.39 3.26 31.59
CA VAL A 83 1.47 3.55 30.15
C VAL A 83 1.88 5.02 29.91
N ASP A 84 1.19 5.97 30.54
CA ASP A 84 1.34 7.39 30.23
C ASP A 84 2.64 7.99 30.75
N GLN A 85 3.11 7.56 31.90
CA GLN A 85 4.25 8.16 32.58
C GLN A 85 5.50 7.30 32.52
N ARG A 86 5.40 6.02 32.88
CA ARG A 86 6.58 5.16 33.01
C ARG A 86 7.06 4.60 31.69
N LEU A 87 6.14 4.20 30.81
CA LEU A 87 6.52 3.63 29.53
C LEU A 87 7.11 4.68 28.60
N ARG A 88 6.62 5.92 28.61
CA ARG A 88 7.21 7.04 27.87
C ARG A 88 8.64 7.36 28.30
N PHE A 89 8.98 7.16 29.57
CA PHE A 89 10.34 7.35 30.09
C PHE A 89 11.26 6.12 29.99
N ALA A 90 10.69 4.94 29.63
CA ALA A 90 11.47 3.71 29.54
C ALA A 90 12.29 3.54 28.24
N GLY A 91 12.27 4.55 27.40
CA GLY A 91 12.98 4.61 26.11
C GLY A 91 12.02 4.55 24.93
N ASN A 92 12.39 5.22 23.83
CA ASN A 92 11.55 5.38 22.62
C ASN A 92 11.01 4.05 22.07
N ASN A 93 11.83 3.00 22.00
CA ASN A 93 11.44 1.73 21.40
C ASN A 93 10.25 1.05 22.11
N ARG A 94 10.21 1.07 23.46
CA ARG A 94 9.13 0.44 24.23
C ARG A 94 7.82 1.18 24.14
N PHE A 95 7.88 2.51 24.09
CA PHE A 95 6.66 3.29 23.85
C PHE A 95 6.11 3.08 22.44
N GLN A 96 6.99 2.95 21.46
CA GLN A 96 6.61 2.61 20.09
C GLN A 96 5.95 1.24 19.99
N ASP A 97 6.49 0.23 20.67
CA ASP A 97 5.90 -1.11 20.72
C ASP A 97 4.52 -1.11 21.37
N ALA A 98 4.34 -0.35 22.44
CA ALA A 98 3.02 -0.15 23.06
C ALA A 98 2.05 0.59 22.13
N ALA A 99 2.52 1.57 21.36
CA ALA A 99 1.71 2.28 20.37
C ALA A 99 1.29 1.36 19.20
N ARG A 100 2.18 0.46 18.76
CA ARG A 100 1.85 -0.59 17.79
C ARG A 100 0.81 -1.56 18.33
N LEU A 101 1.02 -2.07 19.54
CA LEU A 101 0.06 -2.96 20.20
C LEU A 101 -1.30 -2.29 20.36
N ARG A 102 -1.32 -1.02 20.79
CA ARG A 102 -2.54 -0.18 20.85
C ARG A 102 -3.26 -0.15 19.50
N ALA A 103 -2.54 0.16 18.42
CA ALA A 103 -3.13 0.26 17.09
C ALA A 103 -3.80 -1.06 16.66
N VAL A 104 -3.11 -2.18 16.87
CA VAL A 104 -3.66 -3.51 16.52
C VAL A 104 -4.87 -3.87 17.39
N ILE A 105 -4.86 -3.55 18.68
CA ILE A 105 -6.01 -3.81 19.58
C ILE A 105 -7.21 -2.94 19.20
N TYR A 106 -7.03 -1.64 18.91
CA TYR A 106 -8.12 -0.81 18.39
C TYR A 106 -8.61 -1.30 17.03
N GLY A 107 -7.69 -1.73 16.15
CA GLY A 107 -8.04 -2.40 14.90
C GLY A 107 -8.87 -3.67 15.13
N ALA A 108 -8.56 -4.47 16.15
CA ALA A 108 -9.33 -5.66 16.51
C ALA A 108 -10.75 -5.34 17.02
N TYR A 109 -10.95 -4.19 17.66
CA TYR A 109 -12.28 -3.72 18.06
C TYR A 109 -13.06 -3.16 16.87
N TYR A 110 -12.55 -2.15 16.18
CA TYR A 110 -13.26 -1.46 15.09
C TYR A 110 -13.36 -2.27 13.81
N GLY A 111 -12.49 -3.26 13.62
CA GLY A 111 -12.56 -4.25 12.57
C GLY A 111 -13.40 -5.49 12.92
N HIS A 112 -14.20 -5.43 13.98
CA HIS A 112 -15.12 -6.50 14.33
C HIS A 112 -16.09 -6.78 13.18
N TRP A 113 -16.27 -8.07 12.88
CA TRP A 113 -17.11 -8.53 11.78
C TRP A 113 -18.15 -9.51 12.28
N GLU A 114 -19.42 -9.22 11.99
CA GLU A 114 -20.53 -10.08 12.34
C GLU A 114 -20.83 -11.09 11.23
N ALA A 115 -21.26 -12.27 11.61
CA ALA A 115 -21.68 -13.28 10.64
C ALA A 115 -22.82 -12.72 9.76
N GLY A 116 -22.60 -12.72 8.45
CA GLY A 116 -23.57 -12.20 7.48
C GLY A 116 -23.46 -10.70 7.18
N ASP A 117 -22.49 -9.97 7.75
CA ASP A 117 -22.28 -8.55 7.43
C ASP A 117 -22.12 -8.30 5.91
N GLN A 118 -21.55 -9.28 5.19
CA GLN A 118 -21.36 -9.17 3.75
C GLN A 118 -22.66 -9.30 2.94
N THR A 119 -23.70 -9.90 3.49
CA THR A 119 -24.90 -10.26 2.74
C THR A 119 -26.17 -9.55 3.20
N ALA A 120 -26.47 -9.54 4.50
CA ALA A 120 -27.72 -9.04 5.03
C ALA A 120 -27.64 -8.37 6.41
N ASN A 121 -26.57 -8.58 7.16
CA ASN A 121 -26.46 -8.06 8.51
C ASN A 121 -26.07 -6.58 8.51
N ARG A 122 -27.00 -5.71 8.88
CA ARG A 122 -26.81 -4.25 9.04
C ARG A 122 -26.58 -3.84 10.50
N ASN A 123 -26.46 -4.81 11.37
CA ASN A 123 -26.53 -4.58 12.83
C ASN A 123 -25.17 -4.69 13.52
N ASN A 124 -24.04 -4.66 12.76
CA ASN A 124 -22.73 -4.64 13.39
C ASN A 124 -22.68 -3.53 14.44
N PRO A 125 -22.58 -3.90 15.75
CA PRO A 125 -22.78 -2.94 16.84
C PRO A 125 -21.64 -1.92 16.88
N VAL A 126 -20.43 -2.30 16.48
CA VAL A 126 -19.26 -1.42 16.45
C VAL A 126 -19.36 -0.41 15.31
N HIS A 127 -19.77 -0.86 14.11
CA HIS A 127 -19.98 0.05 12.98
C HIS A 127 -21.11 1.06 13.29
N ARG A 128 -22.20 0.61 13.89
CA ARG A 128 -23.31 1.50 14.29
C ARG A 128 -22.88 2.54 15.32
N GLN A 129 -21.98 2.20 16.25
CA GLN A 129 -21.45 3.13 17.24
C GLN A 129 -20.78 4.36 16.62
N ILE A 130 -20.11 4.18 15.50
CA ILE A 130 -19.43 5.26 14.75
C ILE A 130 -20.25 5.79 13.57
N GLY A 131 -21.50 5.34 13.44
CA GLY A 131 -22.41 5.73 12.37
C GLY A 131 -22.02 5.18 11.00
N PHE A 132 -21.15 4.18 10.92
CA PHE A 132 -20.70 3.58 9.65
C PHE A 132 -21.68 2.53 9.15
N THR A 133 -21.91 2.50 7.83
CA THR A 133 -22.70 1.47 7.16
C THR A 133 -21.90 0.92 5.98
N LEU A 134 -21.84 -0.41 5.86
CA LEU A 134 -21.18 -1.07 4.74
C LEU A 134 -21.79 -0.66 3.39
N PRO A 135 -20.99 -0.62 2.31
CA PRO A 135 -21.44 -0.13 1.01
C PRO A 135 -22.69 -0.82 0.45
N PHE A 136 -22.86 -2.11 0.71
CA PHE A 136 -24.02 -2.87 0.22
C PHE A 136 -25.37 -2.40 0.77
N TYR A 137 -25.37 -1.76 1.93
CA TYR A 137 -26.58 -1.36 2.63
C TYR A 137 -26.89 0.12 2.51
N ARG A 138 -26.05 0.88 1.78
CA ARG A 138 -26.29 2.29 1.56
C ARG A 138 -27.45 2.47 0.58
N THR A 139 -28.35 3.36 0.89
CA THR A 139 -29.37 3.80 -0.04
C THR A 139 -28.67 4.60 -1.14
N ARG A 140 -28.87 4.19 -2.39
CA ARG A 140 -28.34 4.92 -3.53
C ARG A 140 -29.37 5.92 -4.03
N GLY A 141 -28.88 7.02 -4.59
CA GLY A 141 -29.73 8.04 -5.18
C GLY A 141 -30.53 7.53 -6.38
N GLU A 142 -31.58 8.25 -6.73
CA GLU A 142 -32.38 7.96 -7.90
C GLU A 142 -31.52 8.08 -9.17
N GLY A 143 -31.58 7.08 -10.03
CA GLY A 143 -30.78 7.02 -11.27
C GLY A 143 -29.37 6.42 -11.12
N GLU A 144 -28.94 6.02 -9.90
CA GLU A 144 -27.67 5.33 -9.74
C GLU A 144 -27.76 3.84 -10.15
N MET A 145 -26.70 3.39 -10.84
CA MET A 145 -26.61 2.00 -11.26
C MET A 145 -26.40 1.06 -10.06
N PRO A 146 -27.06 -0.11 -10.04
CA PRO A 146 -26.87 -1.08 -8.98
C PRO A 146 -25.42 -1.56 -8.91
N ILE A 147 -24.95 -1.86 -7.70
CA ILE A 147 -23.62 -2.46 -7.51
C ILE A 147 -23.68 -3.94 -7.90
N VAL A 148 -23.39 -4.22 -9.16
CA VAL A 148 -23.27 -5.58 -9.68
C VAL A 148 -21.83 -5.89 -10.05
N ARG A 149 -21.46 -7.18 -9.99
CA ARG A 149 -20.15 -7.64 -10.47
C ARG A 149 -20.14 -7.58 -12.00
N VAL A 150 -18.99 -7.17 -12.54
CA VAL A 150 -18.78 -7.19 -14.00
C VAL A 150 -18.41 -8.60 -14.42
N GLU A 151 -19.21 -9.17 -15.32
CA GLU A 151 -18.98 -10.50 -15.87
C GLU A 151 -17.79 -10.53 -16.85
N GLY A 152 -17.21 -11.72 -17.05
CA GLY A 152 -16.17 -11.95 -18.06
C GLY A 152 -14.78 -11.43 -17.73
N ARG A 153 -14.55 -10.92 -16.49
CA ARG A 153 -13.25 -10.41 -16.03
C ARG A 153 -12.49 -11.37 -15.10
N GLU A 154 -12.95 -12.59 -14.94
CA GLU A 154 -12.29 -13.57 -14.07
C GLU A 154 -11.38 -14.51 -14.88
N ILE A 155 -10.27 -14.90 -14.30
CA ILE A 155 -9.42 -15.97 -14.83
C ILE A 155 -10.17 -17.29 -14.65
N ASP A 156 -10.25 -18.10 -15.72
CA ASP A 156 -10.80 -19.45 -15.60
C ASP A 156 -9.91 -20.27 -14.64
N PRO A 157 -10.49 -20.88 -13.59
CA PRO A 157 -9.73 -21.65 -12.59
C PRO A 157 -8.86 -22.77 -13.19
N THR A 158 -9.19 -23.29 -14.37
CA THR A 158 -8.38 -24.32 -15.06
C THR A 158 -7.00 -23.83 -15.48
N HIS A 159 -6.78 -22.52 -15.54
CA HIS A 159 -5.48 -21.91 -15.80
C HIS A 159 -4.62 -21.73 -14.55
N ILE A 160 -5.20 -21.93 -13.37
CA ILE A 160 -4.50 -21.80 -12.07
C ILE A 160 -3.99 -23.17 -11.64
N LEU A 161 -2.68 -23.31 -11.61
CA LEU A 161 -1.98 -24.52 -11.17
C LEU A 161 -1.58 -24.39 -9.70
N LEU A 162 -1.65 -25.48 -8.96
CA LEU A 162 -1.32 -25.52 -7.52
C LEU A 162 -0.32 -26.62 -7.16
N LYS A 163 -0.02 -27.52 -8.12
CA LYS A 163 0.82 -28.69 -7.89
C LYS A 163 1.81 -28.92 -9.04
N PRO A 164 3.00 -29.53 -8.74
CA PRO A 164 4.01 -29.80 -9.76
C PRO A 164 3.55 -30.73 -10.90
N ASP A 165 2.67 -31.68 -10.62
CA ASP A 165 2.14 -32.66 -11.61
C ASP A 165 1.25 -32.02 -12.67
N GLN A 166 0.77 -30.82 -12.44
CA GLN A 166 -0.01 -30.01 -13.38
C GLN A 166 0.88 -29.24 -14.38
N LEU A 167 2.19 -29.20 -14.15
CA LEU A 167 3.13 -28.44 -14.98
C LEU A 167 3.46 -29.19 -16.27
N ALA A 168 3.65 -28.44 -17.33
CA ALA A 168 4.24 -28.98 -18.55
C ALA A 168 5.75 -29.23 -18.37
N ALA A 169 6.34 -30.05 -19.25
CA ALA A 169 7.75 -30.37 -19.21
C ALA A 169 8.67 -29.13 -19.36
N ASP A 170 8.21 -28.14 -20.14
CA ASP A 170 8.94 -26.90 -20.39
C ASP A 170 8.00 -25.73 -20.73
N TYR A 171 8.55 -24.51 -20.67
CA TYR A 171 7.92 -23.29 -21.10
C TYR A 171 8.93 -22.46 -21.92
N ASP A 172 8.43 -21.64 -22.84
CA ASP A 172 9.29 -20.71 -23.57
C ASP A 172 9.76 -19.60 -22.67
N VAL A 173 8.82 -19.01 -21.88
CA VAL A 173 9.11 -17.90 -20.96
C VAL A 173 8.50 -18.20 -19.60
N ILE A 174 9.28 -17.95 -18.54
CA ILE A 174 8.82 -17.96 -17.16
C ILE A 174 8.77 -16.51 -16.68
N VAL A 175 7.58 -16.07 -16.20
CA VAL A 175 7.38 -14.77 -15.57
C VAL A 175 7.24 -14.96 -14.05
N ILE A 176 8.12 -14.34 -13.27
CA ILE A 176 8.17 -14.48 -11.82
C ILE A 176 7.49 -13.27 -11.17
N GLY A 177 6.30 -13.47 -10.62
CA GLY A 177 5.42 -12.43 -10.11
C GLY A 177 4.32 -12.05 -11.10
N SER A 178 3.12 -11.80 -10.58
CA SER A 178 1.88 -11.56 -11.34
C SER A 178 1.34 -10.13 -11.22
N GLY A 179 2.13 -9.21 -10.64
CA GLY A 179 1.75 -7.82 -10.42
C GLY A 179 1.71 -6.97 -11.69
N SER A 180 1.87 -5.64 -11.52
CA SER A 180 1.81 -4.65 -12.62
C SER A 180 2.69 -5.02 -13.81
N GLY A 181 3.95 -5.28 -13.57
CA GLY A 181 4.91 -5.60 -14.63
C GLY A 181 4.73 -7.02 -15.17
N GLY A 182 4.60 -8.00 -14.25
CA GLY A 182 4.47 -9.42 -14.63
C GLY A 182 3.19 -9.71 -15.43
N GLY A 183 2.08 -9.06 -15.11
CA GLY A 183 0.84 -9.18 -15.88
C GLY A 183 1.01 -8.68 -17.32
N VAL A 184 1.59 -7.49 -17.51
CA VAL A 184 1.85 -6.91 -18.83
C VAL A 184 2.84 -7.78 -19.62
N ALA A 185 3.93 -8.20 -18.99
CA ALA A 185 4.94 -9.06 -19.64
C ALA A 185 4.32 -10.41 -20.05
N ALA A 186 3.55 -11.06 -19.18
CA ALA A 186 2.90 -12.32 -19.50
C ALA A 186 1.94 -12.20 -20.70
N TRP A 187 1.17 -11.12 -20.76
CA TRP A 187 0.28 -10.84 -21.88
C TRP A 187 1.04 -10.61 -23.17
N ASN A 188 2.07 -9.75 -23.17
CA ASN A 188 2.88 -9.48 -24.36
C ASN A 188 3.55 -10.77 -24.86
N MET A 189 4.14 -11.58 -23.97
CA MET A 189 4.77 -12.85 -24.36
C MET A 189 3.76 -13.83 -24.93
N ALA A 190 2.59 -14.03 -24.30
CA ALA A 190 1.60 -15.00 -24.75
C ALA A 190 0.84 -14.53 -25.99
N VAL A 191 0.37 -13.28 -26.02
CA VAL A 191 -0.56 -12.78 -27.05
C VAL A 191 0.21 -12.19 -28.25
N LYS A 192 1.20 -11.31 -28.00
CA LYS A 192 1.91 -10.63 -29.10
C LYS A 192 3.02 -11.49 -29.71
N HIS A 193 3.71 -12.27 -28.87
CA HIS A 193 4.86 -13.06 -29.31
C HIS A 193 4.56 -14.57 -29.43
N GLY A 194 3.35 -15.01 -29.09
CA GLY A 194 2.91 -16.40 -29.24
C GLY A 194 3.72 -17.41 -28.42
N ARG A 195 4.26 -16.98 -27.27
CA ARG A 195 5.09 -17.81 -26.41
C ARG A 195 4.27 -18.65 -25.44
N ARG A 196 4.75 -19.84 -25.13
CA ARG A 196 4.23 -20.66 -24.06
C ARG A 196 4.71 -20.11 -22.71
N VAL A 197 3.80 -19.47 -21.97
CA VAL A 197 4.14 -18.70 -20.77
C VAL A 197 3.67 -19.43 -19.50
N LEU A 198 4.54 -19.47 -18.50
CA LEU A 198 4.21 -19.77 -17.12
C LEU A 198 4.44 -18.53 -16.24
N VAL A 199 3.42 -18.08 -15.57
CA VAL A 199 3.53 -17.10 -14.48
C VAL A 199 3.63 -17.83 -13.15
N ILE A 200 4.60 -17.47 -12.29
CA ILE A 200 4.76 -18.05 -10.96
C ILE A 200 4.48 -16.97 -9.93
N GLU A 201 3.47 -17.18 -9.07
CA GLU A 201 3.04 -16.22 -8.06
C GLU A 201 3.08 -16.85 -6.66
N ALA A 202 3.70 -16.12 -5.71
CA ALA A 202 3.82 -16.56 -4.33
C ALA A 202 2.51 -16.56 -3.56
N GLY A 203 1.58 -15.70 -3.94
CA GLY A 203 0.25 -15.60 -3.35
C GLY A 203 -0.80 -16.50 -4.01
N ALA A 204 -1.93 -16.65 -3.33
CA ALA A 204 -3.08 -17.38 -3.82
C ALA A 204 -3.87 -16.56 -4.86
N HIS A 205 -4.67 -17.24 -5.68
CA HIS A 205 -5.67 -16.63 -6.52
C HIS A 205 -6.97 -16.40 -5.74
N TRP A 206 -7.45 -15.16 -5.77
CA TRP A 206 -8.71 -14.76 -5.16
C TRP A 206 -9.64 -14.19 -6.24
N PRO A 207 -10.63 -14.95 -6.72
CA PRO A 207 -11.63 -14.42 -7.63
C PRO A 207 -12.42 -13.30 -6.94
N SER A 208 -12.92 -12.32 -7.69
CA SER A 208 -13.64 -11.18 -7.10
C SER A 208 -14.82 -11.61 -6.22
N ALA A 209 -15.44 -12.77 -6.51
CA ALA A 209 -16.49 -13.34 -5.68
C ALA A 209 -16.06 -13.71 -4.25
N ALA A 210 -14.76 -14.00 -4.05
CA ALA A 210 -14.21 -14.36 -2.75
C ALA A 210 -13.62 -13.15 -1.99
N ILE A 211 -13.64 -11.97 -2.61
CA ILE A 211 -13.23 -10.71 -1.98
C ILE A 211 -14.40 -10.14 -1.19
N THR A 212 -14.14 -9.70 0.04
CA THR A 212 -15.14 -9.13 0.93
C THR A 212 -14.72 -7.74 1.43
N HIS A 213 -15.57 -7.08 2.20
CA HIS A 213 -15.25 -5.83 2.88
C HIS A 213 -14.72 -6.05 4.31
N GLU A 214 -14.46 -7.28 4.71
CA GLU A 214 -13.79 -7.57 5.99
C GLU A 214 -12.29 -7.26 5.88
N GLU A 215 -11.88 -6.11 6.43
CA GLU A 215 -10.51 -5.59 6.30
C GLU A 215 -9.47 -6.57 6.85
N ARG A 216 -9.72 -7.18 8.01
CA ARG A 216 -8.84 -8.14 8.67
C ARG A 216 -8.59 -9.37 7.79
N LEU A 217 -9.67 -9.96 7.27
CA LEU A 217 -9.60 -11.16 6.43
C LEU A 217 -8.89 -10.86 5.10
N MET A 218 -9.26 -9.76 4.44
CA MET A 218 -8.65 -9.37 3.18
C MET A 218 -7.20 -8.91 3.36
N GLY A 219 -6.89 -8.23 4.45
CA GLY A 219 -5.52 -7.91 4.82
C GLY A 219 -4.64 -9.16 4.90
N ALA A 220 -5.09 -10.19 5.61
CA ALA A 220 -4.35 -11.45 5.74
C ALA A 220 -4.21 -12.22 4.42
N LYS A 221 -5.23 -12.18 3.54
CA LYS A 221 -5.27 -12.93 2.29
C LYS A 221 -4.54 -12.28 1.12
N LEU A 222 -4.59 -10.96 1.01
CA LEU A 222 -4.16 -10.23 -0.17
C LEU A 222 -2.81 -9.54 0.00
N PHE A 223 -2.45 -9.18 1.25
CA PHE A 223 -1.21 -8.48 1.54
C PHE A 223 -0.11 -9.44 2.01
N LYS A 224 1.09 -9.10 1.66
CA LYS A 224 2.27 -9.73 2.25
C LYS A 224 2.30 -9.41 3.75
N HIS A 225 2.49 -10.45 4.55
CA HIS A 225 2.51 -10.33 6.01
C HIS A 225 1.27 -9.64 6.62
N GLY A 226 0.10 -9.74 5.98
CA GLY A 226 -1.17 -9.26 6.54
C GLY A 226 -1.19 -7.77 6.87
N THR A 227 -0.60 -6.91 6.03
CA THR A 227 -0.41 -5.45 6.24
C THR A 227 0.66 -5.06 7.27
N LEU A 228 1.36 -6.01 7.88
CA LEU A 228 2.33 -5.77 8.96
C LEU A 228 3.80 -5.90 8.50
N GLN A 229 4.05 -5.87 7.19
CA GLN A 229 5.42 -5.81 6.68
C GLN A 229 6.05 -4.45 7.02
N SER A 230 7.31 -4.44 7.45
CA SER A 230 8.04 -3.20 7.74
C SER A 230 9.52 -3.31 7.35
N THR A 231 10.24 -2.19 7.42
CA THR A 231 11.69 -2.16 7.46
C THR A 231 12.22 -2.92 8.67
N THR A 232 13.50 -3.25 8.68
CA THR A 232 14.11 -4.11 9.73
C THR A 232 14.01 -3.48 11.11
N ASP A 233 14.17 -2.17 11.20
CA ASP A 233 14.00 -1.34 12.41
C ASP A 233 12.53 -0.99 12.70
N SER A 234 11.62 -1.48 11.85
CA SER A 234 10.17 -1.26 11.96
C SER A 234 9.73 0.22 11.88
N ASP A 235 10.54 1.08 11.29
CA ASP A 235 10.25 2.52 11.19
C ASP A 235 9.23 2.84 10.11
N ILE A 236 9.24 2.07 9.01
CA ILE A 236 8.34 2.27 7.87
C ILE A 236 7.55 1.01 7.61
N VAL A 237 6.22 1.12 7.61
CA VAL A 237 5.33 0.03 7.18
C VAL A 237 5.33 -0.04 5.65
N ILE A 238 5.52 -1.24 5.10
CA ILE A 238 5.57 -1.47 3.65
C ILE A 238 4.31 -2.23 3.21
N PHE A 239 3.47 -1.60 2.40
CA PHE A 239 2.29 -2.23 1.83
C PHE A 239 2.60 -2.88 0.48
N GLN A 240 2.52 -4.20 0.41
CA GLN A 240 2.69 -4.98 -0.81
C GLN A 240 1.62 -6.06 -0.93
N GLY A 241 1.11 -6.29 -2.14
CA GLY A 241 0.24 -7.42 -2.44
C GLY A 241 1.04 -8.73 -2.55
N GLN A 242 0.44 -9.82 -2.06
CA GLN A 242 0.92 -11.18 -2.29
C GLN A 242 -0.29 -12.05 -2.66
N ASN A 243 -0.68 -11.94 -3.90
CA ASN A 243 -1.84 -12.61 -4.50
C ASN A 243 -1.69 -12.61 -6.01
N VAL A 244 -2.42 -13.45 -6.73
CA VAL A 244 -2.48 -13.37 -8.21
C VAL A 244 -3.05 -12.01 -8.61
N GLY A 245 -2.28 -11.23 -9.36
CA GLY A 245 -2.54 -9.83 -9.67
C GLY A 245 -1.68 -8.84 -8.88
N GLY A 246 -1.03 -9.28 -7.79
CA GLY A 246 -0.09 -8.49 -7.00
C GLY A 246 -0.69 -7.25 -6.32
N SER A 247 0.12 -6.23 -6.09
CA SER A 247 -0.31 -4.96 -5.46
C SER A 247 -1.45 -4.24 -6.18
N PRO A 248 -1.64 -4.31 -7.51
CA PRO A 248 -2.81 -3.75 -8.17
C PRO A 248 -4.16 -4.25 -7.66
N THR A 249 -4.23 -5.47 -7.12
CA THR A 249 -5.45 -5.99 -6.51
C THR A 249 -5.90 -5.16 -5.31
N ILE A 250 -4.96 -4.59 -4.56
CA ILE A 250 -5.18 -3.88 -3.30
C ILE A 250 -4.86 -2.38 -3.35
N ASN A 251 -4.38 -1.85 -4.47
CA ASN A 251 -4.08 -0.42 -4.61
C ASN A 251 -5.33 0.41 -4.91
N ASN A 252 -5.15 1.72 -5.00
CA ASN A 252 -6.22 2.67 -5.26
C ASN A 252 -6.43 2.95 -6.77
N GLY A 253 -5.78 2.20 -7.65
CA GLY A 253 -5.93 2.30 -9.10
C GLY A 253 -5.41 3.60 -9.72
N ILE A 254 -4.53 4.33 -9.03
CA ILE A 254 -3.99 5.60 -9.49
C ILE A 254 -3.01 5.40 -10.64
N CYS A 255 -3.18 6.14 -11.72
CA CYS A 255 -2.42 6.03 -12.96
C CYS A 255 -1.75 7.36 -13.35
N LEU A 256 -0.99 7.95 -12.43
CA LEU A 256 -0.17 9.13 -12.72
C LEU A 256 1.05 8.76 -13.57
N ARG A 257 1.40 9.64 -14.51
CA ARG A 257 2.63 9.55 -15.32
C ARG A 257 3.77 10.30 -14.65
N ILE A 258 4.99 9.95 -14.95
CA ILE A 258 6.18 10.72 -14.54
C ILE A 258 6.19 12.12 -15.19
N LYS A 259 5.61 12.25 -16.39
CA LYS A 259 5.58 13.50 -17.19
C LYS A 259 4.30 13.56 -18.01
N GLY A 260 3.80 14.77 -18.23
CA GLY A 260 2.66 15.02 -19.13
C GLY A 260 1.29 14.66 -18.56
N ASP A 261 1.17 14.61 -17.24
CA ASP A 261 -0.12 14.44 -16.55
C ASP A 261 -0.72 15.81 -16.22
N PRO A 262 -2.06 16.01 -16.31
CA PRO A 262 -2.70 17.26 -15.95
C PRO A 262 -2.42 17.76 -14.53
N LEU A 263 -2.10 16.83 -13.60
CA LEU A 263 -1.72 17.16 -12.22
C LEU A 263 -0.28 17.65 -12.08
N HIS A 264 0.59 17.38 -13.06
CA HIS A 264 2.00 17.70 -12.95
C HIS A 264 2.31 18.97 -13.72
N ASN A 265 2.72 19.99 -13.00
CA ASN A 265 3.43 21.11 -13.60
C ASN A 265 4.70 20.54 -14.25
N ALA A 266 4.80 20.64 -15.59
CA ALA A 266 5.88 20.04 -16.39
C ALA A 266 7.31 20.43 -15.94
N THR A 267 7.45 21.44 -15.09
CA THR A 267 8.73 21.93 -14.57
C THR A 267 9.18 21.23 -13.27
N ALA A 268 8.30 20.54 -12.55
CA ALA A 268 8.58 20.00 -11.22
C ALA A 268 9.31 18.64 -11.24
N PHE A 269 9.05 17.81 -12.25
CA PHE A 269 9.58 16.45 -12.32
C PHE A 269 10.52 16.26 -13.49
N LYS A 270 11.81 16.32 -13.22
CA LYS A 270 12.87 16.04 -14.20
C LYS A 270 13.36 14.60 -14.16
N THR A 271 12.48 13.66 -13.86
CA THR A 271 12.87 12.25 -13.63
C THR A 271 13.56 11.65 -14.85
N PHE A 272 13.03 11.86 -16.06
CA PHE A 272 13.68 11.37 -17.28
C PHE A 272 14.98 12.10 -17.58
N ASP A 273 15.11 13.38 -17.24
CA ASP A 273 16.37 14.12 -17.36
C ASP A 273 17.43 13.55 -16.40
N VAL A 274 17.04 13.24 -15.17
CA VAL A 274 17.92 12.58 -14.19
C VAL A 274 18.34 11.20 -14.69
N TRP A 275 17.40 10.39 -15.20
CA TRP A 275 17.73 9.06 -15.74
C TRP A 275 18.71 9.13 -16.90
N LYS A 276 18.51 10.08 -17.81
CA LYS A 276 19.40 10.30 -18.94
C LYS A 276 20.79 10.80 -18.51
N ASN A 277 20.84 11.80 -17.66
CA ASN A 277 22.08 12.52 -17.36
C ASN A 277 22.94 11.82 -16.29
N GLU A 278 22.32 11.19 -15.28
CA GLU A 278 23.04 10.52 -14.20
C GLU A 278 23.28 9.02 -14.48
N PHE A 279 22.43 8.37 -15.27
CA PHE A 279 22.45 6.91 -15.45
C PHE A 279 22.65 6.47 -16.91
N GLY A 280 22.69 7.41 -17.87
CA GLY A 280 22.77 7.09 -19.29
C GLY A 280 21.47 6.54 -19.90
N VAL A 281 20.38 6.50 -19.14
CA VAL A 281 19.11 5.84 -19.50
C VAL A 281 18.19 6.80 -20.24
N ASN A 282 18.21 6.80 -21.56
CA ASN A 282 17.41 7.70 -22.40
C ASN A 282 16.18 6.97 -22.99
N ILE A 283 15.14 6.78 -22.18
CA ILE A 283 13.92 6.02 -22.53
C ILE A 283 12.64 6.86 -22.52
N GLU A 284 12.70 8.19 -22.40
CA GLU A 284 11.52 9.05 -22.30
C GLU A 284 10.52 8.80 -23.43
N THR A 285 10.94 8.94 -24.69
CA THR A 285 10.04 8.82 -25.85
C THR A 285 9.34 7.45 -25.91
N PRO A 286 10.06 6.31 -25.85
CA PRO A 286 9.38 5.01 -25.86
C PRO A 286 8.54 4.75 -24.60
N MET A 287 8.91 5.28 -23.44
CA MET A 287 8.08 5.19 -22.24
C MET A 287 6.78 5.97 -22.35
N MET A 288 6.81 7.18 -22.95
CA MET A 288 5.59 7.97 -23.16
C MET A 288 4.62 7.25 -24.10
N LYS A 289 5.13 6.62 -25.17
CA LYS A 289 4.32 5.75 -26.02
C LYS A 289 3.75 4.56 -25.25
N ALA A 290 4.54 3.91 -24.42
CA ALA A 290 4.08 2.78 -23.61
C ALA A 290 2.98 3.17 -22.59
N TYR A 291 3.06 4.37 -22.02
CA TYR A 291 1.96 4.92 -21.21
C TYR A 291 0.66 5.07 -22.00
N ASP A 292 0.76 5.57 -23.24
CA ASP A 292 -0.42 5.71 -24.12
C ASP A 292 -0.99 4.33 -24.48
N ASP A 293 -0.15 3.37 -24.85
CA ASP A 293 -0.58 2.00 -25.18
C ASP A 293 -1.35 1.35 -23.99
N VAL A 294 -0.84 1.48 -22.76
CA VAL A 294 -1.49 0.94 -21.56
C VAL A 294 -2.77 1.71 -21.24
N ARG A 295 -2.76 3.05 -21.33
CA ARG A 295 -3.94 3.89 -21.09
C ARG A 295 -5.09 3.49 -22.03
N ASP A 296 -4.80 3.39 -23.32
CA ASP A 296 -5.80 3.14 -24.35
C ASP A 296 -6.37 1.72 -24.23
N LEU A 297 -5.50 0.74 -23.94
CA LEU A 297 -5.94 -0.66 -23.74
C LEU A 297 -6.84 -0.83 -22.52
N LEU A 298 -6.55 -0.13 -21.42
CA LEU A 298 -7.32 -0.24 -20.17
C LEU A 298 -8.45 0.79 -20.06
N GLY A 299 -8.55 1.76 -20.98
CA GLY A 299 -9.51 2.85 -20.86
C GLY A 299 -9.28 3.72 -19.61
N ILE A 300 -8.02 4.00 -19.28
CA ILE A 300 -7.64 4.82 -18.13
C ILE A 300 -8.12 6.26 -18.34
N GLY A 301 -8.86 6.81 -17.35
CA GLY A 301 -9.40 8.17 -17.40
C GLY A 301 -9.48 8.82 -16.03
N GLU A 302 -9.87 10.09 -15.99
CA GLU A 302 -10.04 10.84 -14.74
C GLU A 302 -11.10 10.19 -13.85
N ALA A 303 -10.88 10.21 -12.54
CA ALA A 303 -11.90 9.85 -11.55
C ALA A 303 -13.10 10.79 -11.71
N GLU A 304 -14.30 10.25 -11.57
CA GLU A 304 -15.53 11.05 -11.69
C GLU A 304 -15.60 12.09 -10.56
N LYS A 305 -15.76 13.35 -10.94
CA LYS A 305 -16.00 14.45 -10.01
C LYS A 305 -17.43 14.33 -9.47
N ARG A 306 -17.61 13.64 -8.37
CA ARG A 306 -18.91 13.57 -7.72
C ARG A 306 -19.19 14.89 -6.98
N SER A 307 -20.34 15.50 -7.25
CA SER A 307 -20.74 16.76 -6.64
C SER A 307 -20.80 16.65 -5.12
N GLY A 308 -19.84 17.17 -4.47
CA GLY A 308 -19.80 17.66 -3.13
C GLY A 308 -19.51 16.71 -2.03
N LYS A 309 -18.51 16.37 -1.40
CA LYS A 309 -18.44 16.15 0.05
C LYS A 309 -17.63 14.92 0.57
N GLY A 310 -16.82 14.25 -0.25
CA GLY A 310 -15.86 13.27 0.22
C GLY A 310 -14.51 13.90 0.61
N ASN A 311 -13.52 13.06 0.87
CA ASN A 311 -12.15 13.49 1.20
C ASN A 311 -11.49 14.20 0.02
N GLY A 312 -11.80 13.78 -1.22
CA GLY A 312 -11.27 14.40 -2.42
C GLY A 312 -11.74 15.84 -2.59
N ASN A 313 -13.03 16.10 -2.46
CA ASN A 313 -13.56 17.46 -2.50
C ASN A 313 -13.02 18.31 -1.35
N HIS A 314 -12.87 17.73 -0.15
CA HIS A 314 -12.27 18.44 0.98
C HIS A 314 -10.84 18.90 0.65
N LEU A 315 -10.00 18.04 0.12
CA LEU A 315 -8.62 18.42 -0.24
C LEU A 315 -8.59 19.47 -1.34
N PHE A 316 -9.46 19.33 -2.36
CA PHE A 316 -9.58 20.28 -3.46
C PHE A 316 -10.01 21.68 -2.97
N ASP A 317 -11.09 21.76 -2.17
CA ASP A 317 -11.61 23.00 -1.65
C ASP A 317 -10.64 23.65 -0.64
N ALA A 318 -10.02 22.86 0.22
CA ALA A 318 -9.02 23.33 1.18
C ALA A 318 -7.79 23.92 0.49
N TRP A 319 -7.28 23.26 -0.57
CA TRP A 319 -6.14 23.77 -1.34
C TRP A 319 -6.48 25.09 -2.04
N ASN A 320 -7.63 25.15 -2.69
CA ASN A 320 -8.06 26.38 -3.38
C ASN A 320 -8.30 27.54 -2.41
N ALA A 321 -8.70 27.29 -1.18
CA ALA A 321 -8.78 28.30 -0.14
C ALA A 321 -7.42 28.68 0.47
N PHE A 322 -6.46 27.74 0.49
CA PHE A 322 -5.11 27.96 1.00
C PHE A 322 -4.23 28.77 0.04
N LYS A 323 -4.31 28.50 -1.28
CA LYS A 323 -3.44 29.04 -2.32
C LYS A 323 -3.45 30.58 -2.47
N PRO A 324 -4.58 31.29 -2.36
CA PRO A 324 -4.61 32.75 -2.54
C PRO A 324 -3.73 33.51 -1.55
N GLY A 325 -2.95 34.48 -2.06
CA GLY A 325 -2.07 35.31 -1.25
C GLY A 325 -0.76 34.66 -0.80
N ARG A 326 -0.46 33.48 -1.28
CA ARG A 326 0.82 32.79 -0.99
C ARG A 326 1.91 33.28 -1.91
N THR A 327 3.12 33.40 -1.35
CA THR A 327 4.31 33.87 -2.07
C THR A 327 5.27 32.74 -2.42
N GLU A 328 5.12 31.55 -1.82
CA GLU A 328 5.95 30.39 -2.09
C GLU A 328 5.74 29.88 -3.52
N PRO A 329 6.78 29.79 -4.35
CA PRO A 329 6.65 29.43 -5.76
C PRO A 329 5.95 28.08 -5.98
N TRP A 330 6.21 27.12 -5.12
CA TRP A 330 5.60 25.77 -5.21
C TRP A 330 4.08 25.80 -4.90
N VAL A 331 3.62 26.68 -4.00
CA VAL A 331 2.19 26.87 -3.74
C VAL A 331 1.52 27.56 -4.92
N GLN A 332 2.15 28.58 -5.48
CA GLN A 332 1.59 29.32 -6.64
C GLN A 332 1.44 28.42 -7.86
N GLN A 333 2.38 27.49 -8.07
CA GLN A 333 2.40 26.56 -9.20
C GLN A 333 1.59 25.27 -8.94
N GLY A 334 1.29 24.95 -7.68
CA GLY A 334 0.55 23.75 -7.30
C GLY A 334 -0.93 23.85 -7.76
N GLU A 335 -1.40 22.84 -8.43
CA GLU A 335 -2.80 22.69 -8.83
C GLU A 335 -3.42 21.47 -8.14
N ALA A 336 -4.62 21.65 -7.59
CA ALA A 336 -5.43 20.52 -7.14
C ALA A 336 -6.11 19.89 -8.36
N GLY A 337 -5.97 18.58 -8.51
CA GLY A 337 -6.55 17.86 -9.62
C GLY A 337 -7.11 16.51 -9.22
N TRP A 338 -7.87 15.92 -10.12
CA TRP A 338 -8.46 14.61 -9.92
C TRP A 338 -7.55 13.52 -10.46
N PHE A 339 -7.44 12.42 -9.71
CA PHE A 339 -6.62 11.29 -10.14
C PHE A 339 -7.14 10.65 -11.43
N VAL A 340 -6.21 10.20 -12.25
CA VAL A 340 -6.48 9.32 -13.39
C VAL A 340 -6.47 7.88 -12.89
N LYS A 341 -7.49 7.10 -13.25
CA LYS A 341 -7.81 5.80 -12.64
C LYS A 341 -8.08 4.69 -13.66
N ASN A 342 -7.81 3.46 -13.26
CA ASN A 342 -8.03 2.27 -14.07
C ASN A 342 -9.35 1.54 -13.72
N TYR A 343 -10.49 2.19 -13.86
CA TYR A 343 -11.80 1.59 -13.57
C TYR A 343 -12.65 1.26 -14.81
N GLY A 344 -12.23 1.61 -15.96
CA GLY A 344 -13.09 1.62 -17.15
C GLY A 344 -13.89 2.92 -17.28
N PRO A 345 -14.62 3.09 -18.39
CA PRO A 345 -15.28 4.34 -18.73
C PRO A 345 -16.26 4.81 -17.64
N PRO A 346 -16.24 6.07 -17.25
CA PRO A 346 -17.21 6.64 -16.32
C PRO A 346 -18.65 6.51 -16.88
N LYS A 347 -19.64 6.50 -15.96
CA LYS A 347 -21.07 6.39 -16.26
C LYS A 347 -21.52 5.09 -16.96
N THR A 348 -20.72 4.04 -16.94
CA THR A 348 -21.12 2.69 -17.38
C THR A 348 -21.39 1.78 -16.19
N THR A 349 -22.03 0.63 -16.42
CA THR A 349 -22.18 -0.43 -15.40
C THR A 349 -20.84 -1.00 -14.94
N ALA A 350 -19.77 -0.76 -15.68
CA ALA A 350 -18.42 -1.19 -15.40
C ALA A 350 -17.59 -0.14 -14.63
N ALA A 351 -18.12 1.08 -14.42
CA ALA A 351 -17.45 2.14 -13.67
C ALA A 351 -17.32 1.80 -12.17
N CYS A 352 -16.52 2.57 -11.45
CA CYS A 352 -16.30 2.41 -10.02
C CYS A 352 -17.63 2.45 -9.24
N ALA A 353 -17.78 1.58 -8.22
CA ALA A 353 -18.94 1.55 -7.33
C ALA A 353 -18.85 2.54 -6.18
N TYR A 354 -17.76 3.29 -6.06
CA TYR A 354 -17.50 4.28 -5.02
C TYR A 354 -17.70 3.77 -3.59
N CYS A 355 -17.26 2.53 -3.35
CA CYS A 355 -17.42 1.88 -2.05
C CYS A 355 -16.32 2.25 -1.04
N GLY A 356 -15.20 2.82 -1.48
CA GLY A 356 -14.06 3.17 -0.62
C GLY A 356 -13.15 2.00 -0.20
N TYR A 357 -13.41 0.77 -0.63
CA TYR A 357 -12.71 -0.44 -0.17
C TYR A 357 -11.63 -0.96 -1.12
N CYS A 358 -11.00 -0.08 -1.89
CA CYS A 358 -9.98 -0.50 -2.88
C CYS A 358 -8.85 -1.32 -2.25
N ASN A 359 -8.47 -1.03 -1.00
CA ASN A 359 -7.38 -1.71 -0.29
C ASN A 359 -7.76 -3.11 0.23
N THR A 360 -9.02 -3.49 0.21
CA THR A 360 -9.46 -4.87 0.47
C THR A 360 -9.68 -5.68 -0.81
N GLY A 361 -9.33 -5.11 -1.97
CA GLY A 361 -9.67 -5.67 -3.27
C GLY A 361 -11.02 -5.17 -3.79
N CYS A 362 -11.38 -5.57 -5.01
CA CYS A 362 -12.63 -5.17 -5.63
C CYS A 362 -13.59 -6.36 -5.82
N PRO A 363 -14.59 -6.55 -4.94
CA PRO A 363 -15.53 -7.66 -5.05
C PRO A 363 -16.44 -7.57 -6.28
N TYR A 364 -16.41 -6.44 -6.97
CA TYR A 364 -17.27 -6.15 -8.13
C TYR A 364 -16.56 -6.32 -9.48
N ALA A 365 -15.29 -6.75 -9.50
CA ALA A 365 -14.46 -6.85 -10.71
C ALA A 365 -14.42 -5.56 -11.53
N ARG A 366 -14.54 -4.38 -10.89
CA ARG A 366 -14.57 -3.07 -11.57
C ARG A 366 -13.20 -2.42 -11.66
N LYS A 367 -12.31 -2.66 -10.70
CA LYS A 367 -10.92 -2.25 -10.77
C LYS A 367 -10.18 -3.14 -11.78
N LEU A 368 -9.49 -2.52 -12.74
CA LEU A 368 -8.79 -3.19 -13.84
C LEU A 368 -7.38 -3.63 -13.40
N ALA A 369 -7.30 -4.46 -12.37
CA ALA A 369 -6.06 -5.08 -11.93
C ALA A 369 -5.60 -6.16 -12.93
N PRO A 370 -4.33 -6.59 -12.91
CA PRO A 370 -3.84 -7.61 -13.84
C PRO A 370 -4.66 -8.90 -13.85
N ALA A 371 -5.20 -9.32 -12.71
CA ALA A 371 -6.07 -10.51 -12.63
C ALA A 371 -7.37 -10.36 -13.43
N GLN A 372 -7.89 -9.15 -13.58
CA GLN A 372 -9.10 -8.85 -14.35
C GLN A 372 -8.81 -8.45 -15.81
N THR A 373 -7.55 -8.32 -16.20
CA THR A 373 -7.11 -7.80 -17.49
C THR A 373 -5.96 -8.64 -18.08
N TYR A 374 -4.74 -8.20 -17.99
CA TYR A 374 -3.57 -8.79 -18.64
C TYR A 374 -3.39 -10.28 -18.37
N LEU A 375 -3.51 -10.72 -17.12
CA LEU A 375 -3.35 -12.14 -16.77
C LEU A 375 -4.52 -12.97 -17.33
N LYS A 376 -5.73 -12.44 -17.23
CA LYS A 376 -6.89 -13.10 -17.85
C LYS A 376 -6.69 -13.27 -19.36
N TRP A 377 -6.31 -12.19 -20.05
CA TRP A 377 -6.08 -12.24 -21.50
C TRP A 377 -4.89 -13.14 -21.89
N ALA A 378 -3.83 -13.18 -21.07
CA ALA A 378 -2.73 -14.12 -21.27
C ALA A 378 -3.18 -15.58 -21.08
N CYS A 379 -4.01 -15.85 -20.08
CA CYS A 379 -4.59 -17.17 -19.84
C CYS A 379 -5.52 -17.60 -20.98
N ASP A 380 -6.37 -16.69 -21.47
CA ASP A 380 -7.22 -16.94 -22.64
C ASP A 380 -6.38 -17.32 -23.89
N ALA A 381 -5.14 -16.83 -23.99
CA ALA A 381 -4.18 -17.17 -25.02
C ALA A 381 -3.29 -18.41 -24.67
N GLY A 382 -3.60 -19.12 -23.60
CA GLY A 382 -2.96 -20.38 -23.24
C GLY A 382 -1.88 -20.29 -22.15
N ALA A 383 -1.59 -19.11 -21.59
CA ALA A 383 -0.70 -19.02 -20.43
C ALA A 383 -1.25 -19.76 -19.22
N ARG A 384 -0.37 -20.16 -18.31
CA ARG A 384 -0.71 -20.81 -17.03
C ARG A 384 -0.14 -20.02 -15.87
N ILE A 385 -0.80 -20.06 -14.73
CA ILE A 385 -0.35 -19.40 -13.49
C ILE A 385 -0.14 -20.48 -12.42
N LEU A 386 1.08 -20.63 -11.94
CA LEU A 386 1.41 -21.45 -10.79
C LEU A 386 1.31 -20.57 -9.54
N ALA A 387 0.17 -20.65 -8.85
CA ALA A 387 -0.11 -19.87 -7.65
C ALA A 387 0.42 -20.55 -6.37
N GLU A 388 0.43 -19.83 -5.25
CA GLU A 388 0.96 -20.29 -3.94
C GLU A 388 2.37 -20.88 -4.06
N SER A 389 3.21 -20.32 -4.95
CA SER A 389 4.49 -20.90 -5.35
C SER A 389 5.59 -19.86 -5.40
N LYS A 390 6.67 -20.08 -4.65
CA LYS A 390 7.75 -19.13 -4.49
C LYS A 390 9.00 -19.58 -5.23
N VAL A 391 9.48 -18.76 -6.16
CA VAL A 391 10.77 -18.99 -6.80
C VAL A 391 11.90 -18.69 -5.80
N GLU A 392 12.75 -19.67 -5.59
CA GLU A 392 13.90 -19.55 -4.69
C GLU A 392 15.11 -18.98 -5.40
N ARG A 393 15.40 -19.44 -6.62
CA ARG A 393 16.52 -18.94 -7.45
C ARG A 393 16.31 -19.24 -8.93
N ILE A 394 17.02 -18.49 -9.76
CA ILE A 394 17.22 -18.78 -11.19
C ILE A 394 18.33 -19.81 -11.29
N MET A 395 18.17 -20.78 -12.17
CA MET A 395 19.15 -21.82 -12.46
C MET A 395 19.94 -21.45 -13.71
N TRP A 396 21.25 -21.48 -13.59
CA TRP A 396 22.15 -21.10 -14.65
C TRP A 396 22.73 -22.32 -15.37
N GLY A 397 22.87 -22.22 -16.67
CA GLY A 397 23.73 -23.07 -17.47
C GLY A 397 25.23 -22.70 -17.31
N PRO A 398 26.11 -23.40 -17.99
CA PRO A 398 27.52 -23.00 -18.10
C PRO A 398 27.63 -21.55 -18.59
N PRO A 399 28.57 -20.75 -18.05
CA PRO A 399 28.82 -19.40 -18.57
C PRO A 399 29.16 -19.41 -20.07
N GLY A 400 28.66 -18.41 -20.79
CA GLY A 400 29.04 -18.18 -22.17
C GLY A 400 30.51 -17.79 -22.34
N ALA A 401 30.99 -17.73 -23.58
CA ALA A 401 32.34 -17.28 -23.88
C ALA A 401 32.61 -15.82 -23.47
N ASP A 402 31.55 -15.01 -23.35
CA ASP A 402 31.56 -13.63 -22.88
C ASP A 402 31.44 -13.54 -21.34
N GLY A 403 31.43 -14.67 -20.64
CA GLY A 403 31.26 -14.75 -19.19
C GLY A 403 29.82 -14.57 -18.71
N LYS A 404 28.86 -14.30 -19.58
CA LYS A 404 27.47 -14.09 -19.21
C LYS A 404 26.77 -15.41 -18.85
N LEU A 405 25.83 -15.30 -17.89
CA LEU A 405 25.00 -16.40 -17.44
C LEU A 405 23.80 -16.58 -18.38
N THR A 406 23.39 -17.84 -18.58
CA THR A 406 22.15 -18.16 -19.32
C THR A 406 21.20 -18.92 -18.42
N ALA A 407 20.01 -18.39 -18.18
CA ALA A 407 18.99 -19.07 -17.40
C ALA A 407 18.47 -20.31 -18.16
N ILE A 408 18.50 -21.46 -17.49
CA ILE A 408 17.98 -22.74 -18.00
C ILE A 408 16.70 -23.19 -17.30
N GLY A 409 16.28 -22.46 -16.24
CA GLY A 409 15.10 -22.75 -15.46
C GLY A 409 15.08 -21.99 -14.13
N VAL A 410 14.14 -22.40 -13.29
CA VAL A 410 13.98 -21.87 -11.92
C VAL A 410 13.78 -22.99 -10.92
N GLU A 411 14.30 -22.81 -9.72
CA GLU A 411 13.96 -23.63 -8.55
C GLU A 411 12.80 -22.95 -7.81
N VAL A 412 11.73 -23.70 -7.58
CA VAL A 412 10.49 -23.19 -6.98
C VAL A 412 10.03 -24.06 -5.82
N ILE A 413 9.49 -23.44 -4.78
CA ILE A 413 8.74 -24.10 -3.73
C ILE A 413 7.26 -23.98 -4.09
N VAL A 414 6.60 -25.13 -4.30
CA VAL A 414 5.24 -25.22 -4.81
C VAL A 414 4.26 -25.55 -3.69
N GLY A 415 3.18 -24.80 -3.61
CA GLY A 415 2.01 -25.08 -2.79
C GLY A 415 2.24 -25.02 -1.29
N LYS A 416 1.20 -25.34 -0.54
CA LYS A 416 1.20 -25.36 0.93
C LYS A 416 2.12 -26.43 1.52
N ASP A 417 2.32 -27.52 0.79
CA ASP A 417 3.19 -28.64 1.20
C ASP A 417 4.68 -28.32 1.02
N LYS A 418 4.99 -27.15 0.46
CA LYS A 418 6.36 -26.64 0.26
C LYS A 418 7.26 -27.60 -0.53
N VAL A 419 6.73 -28.21 -1.58
CA VAL A 419 7.47 -29.15 -2.43
C VAL A 419 8.47 -28.38 -3.29
N ARG A 420 9.75 -28.75 -3.23
CA ARG A 420 10.77 -28.21 -4.14
C ARG A 420 10.65 -28.85 -5.50
N HIS A 421 10.66 -28.01 -6.54
CA HIS A 421 10.56 -28.44 -7.92
C HIS A 421 11.45 -27.57 -8.83
N THR A 422 11.88 -28.15 -9.95
CA THR A 422 12.64 -27.43 -10.99
C THR A 422 11.79 -27.29 -12.24
N ILE A 423 11.64 -26.07 -12.75
CA ILE A 423 10.92 -25.80 -13.98
C ILE A 423 11.92 -25.29 -15.03
N ARG A 424 11.98 -25.97 -16.17
CA ARG A 424 12.86 -25.59 -17.27
C ARG A 424 12.29 -24.45 -18.09
N VAL A 425 13.17 -23.62 -18.62
CA VAL A 425 12.84 -22.56 -19.54
C VAL A 425 13.65 -22.69 -20.83
N LYS A 426 13.01 -22.44 -21.97
CA LYS A 426 13.67 -22.55 -23.28
C LYS A 426 14.30 -21.26 -23.76
N ARG A 427 13.64 -20.11 -23.47
CA ARG A 427 14.05 -18.82 -24.03
C ARG A 427 14.50 -17.84 -22.99
N GLY A 428 13.64 -17.52 -22.01
CA GLY A 428 14.03 -16.52 -21.01
C GLY A 428 13.16 -16.43 -19.78
N VAL A 429 13.65 -15.67 -18.82
CA VAL A 429 13.00 -15.42 -17.53
C VAL A 429 12.75 -13.92 -17.38
N VAL A 430 11.50 -13.56 -17.05
CA VAL A 430 11.12 -12.21 -16.65
C VAL A 430 10.93 -12.17 -15.14
N VAL A 431 11.75 -11.39 -14.44
CA VAL A 431 11.63 -11.13 -13.01
C VAL A 431 10.73 -9.93 -12.82
N ALA A 432 9.60 -10.11 -12.14
CA ALA A 432 8.58 -9.08 -11.90
C ALA A 432 7.88 -9.25 -10.53
N ALA A 433 8.63 -9.70 -9.52
CA ALA A 433 8.11 -10.03 -8.19
C ALA A 433 7.96 -8.79 -7.26
N GLY A 434 8.23 -7.60 -7.80
CA GLY A 434 8.25 -6.33 -7.07
C GLY A 434 9.59 -6.09 -6.36
N THR A 435 9.87 -4.82 -6.08
CA THR A 435 11.20 -4.32 -5.68
C THR A 435 11.94 -5.21 -4.68
N ILE A 436 11.33 -5.49 -3.54
CA ILE A 436 11.99 -6.25 -2.45
C ILE A 436 12.19 -7.73 -2.84
N ALA A 437 11.16 -8.36 -3.44
CA ALA A 437 11.23 -9.78 -3.76
C ALA A 437 12.12 -10.04 -4.97
N SER A 438 12.13 -9.17 -5.98
CA SER A 438 13.00 -9.27 -7.15
C SER A 438 14.47 -9.10 -6.75
N SER A 439 14.80 -8.11 -5.91
CA SER A 439 16.16 -7.94 -5.42
C SER A 439 16.63 -9.16 -4.59
N LYS A 440 15.78 -9.69 -3.70
CA LYS A 440 16.09 -10.92 -2.94
C LYS A 440 16.31 -12.14 -3.86
N LEU A 441 15.49 -12.27 -4.89
CA LEU A 441 15.61 -13.35 -5.87
C LEU A 441 16.94 -13.27 -6.62
N LEU A 442 17.30 -12.08 -7.11
CA LEU A 442 18.55 -11.89 -7.85
C LEU A 442 19.78 -12.08 -6.94
N GLN A 443 19.75 -11.63 -5.68
CA GLN A 443 20.81 -11.93 -4.70
C GLN A 443 20.98 -13.45 -4.48
N ARG A 444 19.89 -14.18 -4.29
CA ARG A 444 19.95 -15.66 -4.16
C ARG A 444 20.42 -16.34 -5.45
N SER A 445 20.17 -15.70 -6.59
CA SER A 445 20.64 -16.16 -7.91
C SER A 445 22.06 -15.70 -8.24
N LYS A 446 22.78 -15.05 -7.30
CA LYS A 446 24.17 -14.60 -7.44
C LYS A 446 24.38 -13.50 -8.50
N ILE A 447 23.40 -12.63 -8.68
CA ILE A 447 23.55 -11.39 -9.44
C ILE A 447 24.02 -10.29 -8.50
N GLU A 448 25.17 -9.70 -8.80
CA GLU A 448 25.79 -8.65 -8.01
C GLU A 448 25.09 -7.30 -8.18
N GLY A 449 25.36 -6.34 -7.28
CA GLY A 449 24.80 -4.98 -7.32
C GLY A 449 23.32 -4.87 -6.96
N THR A 450 22.67 -6.00 -6.60
CA THR A 450 21.24 -6.03 -6.28
C THR A 450 20.96 -5.65 -4.83
N GLY A 451 19.90 -4.87 -4.62
CA GLY A 451 19.41 -4.48 -3.28
C GLY A 451 19.93 -3.14 -2.77
N ASP A 452 20.81 -2.47 -3.50
CA ASP A 452 21.28 -1.13 -3.17
C ASP A 452 20.43 -0.05 -3.84
N HIS A 453 20.47 1.18 -3.31
CA HIS A 453 19.77 2.34 -3.88
C HIS A 453 18.25 2.21 -3.97
N ILE A 454 17.62 1.54 -3.00
CA ILE A 454 16.15 1.47 -2.94
C ILE A 454 15.60 2.85 -2.55
N SER A 455 14.57 3.28 -3.27
CA SER A 455 13.81 4.48 -3.00
C SER A 455 12.42 4.12 -2.47
N LEU A 456 11.85 5.02 -1.67
CA LEU A 456 10.44 4.96 -1.25
C LEU A 456 9.77 6.30 -1.51
N ASN A 457 8.51 6.27 -1.92
CA ASN A 457 7.63 7.39 -1.65
C ASN A 457 6.96 7.09 -0.31
N VAL A 458 7.36 7.80 0.74
CA VAL A 458 6.80 7.60 2.08
C VAL A 458 5.55 8.43 2.26
N ALA A 459 4.56 7.84 2.92
CA ALA A 459 3.29 8.47 3.23
C ALA A 459 3.08 8.57 4.74
N SER A 460 2.44 9.65 5.16
CA SER A 460 1.91 9.81 6.51
C SER A 460 0.52 10.43 6.43
N PRO A 461 -0.51 9.81 7.02
CA PRO A 461 -1.86 10.34 7.00
C PRO A 461 -2.04 11.48 8.00
N MET A 462 -2.99 12.35 7.70
CA MET A 462 -3.46 13.42 8.57
C MET A 462 -4.96 13.50 8.49
N ILE A 463 -5.62 13.64 9.63
CA ILE A 463 -7.07 13.61 9.74
C ILE A 463 -7.52 14.97 10.29
N ALA A 464 -8.50 15.60 9.64
CA ALA A 464 -9.14 16.82 10.11
C ALA A 464 -10.52 16.52 10.68
N LEU A 465 -10.82 17.01 11.89
CA LEU A 465 -12.16 17.03 12.47
C LEU A 465 -12.88 18.30 12.05
N MET A 466 -13.96 18.15 11.29
CA MET A 466 -14.74 19.26 10.78
C MET A 466 -15.76 19.78 11.81
N HIS A 467 -16.11 21.08 11.73
CA HIS A 467 -17.09 21.71 12.61
C HIS A 467 -18.46 21.02 12.55
N ALA A 468 -18.92 20.69 11.35
CA ALA A 468 -20.17 19.99 11.14
C ALA A 468 -19.98 18.77 10.25
N ALA A 469 -20.81 17.75 10.43
CA ALA A 469 -20.95 16.72 9.43
C ALA A 469 -21.55 17.36 8.17
N PRO A 470 -21.03 17.07 6.96
CA PRO A 470 -21.69 17.49 5.74
C PRO A 470 -23.09 16.87 5.72
N VAL A 471 -24.10 17.66 5.33
CA VAL A 471 -25.45 17.12 5.08
C VAL A 471 -25.41 16.45 3.70
N PRO A 472 -25.54 15.12 3.62
CA PRO A 472 -25.52 14.45 2.33
C PRO A 472 -26.80 14.77 1.54
N PRO A 473 -26.76 14.71 0.20
CA PRO A 473 -27.96 14.47 -0.57
C PRO A 473 -28.68 13.23 -0.04
N ALA A 474 -30.00 13.20 -0.14
CA ALA A 474 -30.76 12.02 0.31
C ALA A 474 -30.17 10.74 -0.34
N GLY A 475 -29.84 9.75 0.50
CA GLY A 475 -29.29 8.48 0.04
C GLY A 475 -27.75 8.39 -0.03
N PHE A 476 -27.00 9.48 0.21
CA PHE A 476 -25.54 9.48 0.24
C PHE A 476 -24.98 9.72 1.63
N HIS A 477 -23.88 9.06 1.94
CA HIS A 477 -23.09 9.36 3.13
C HIS A 477 -21.76 10.00 2.72
N PRO A 478 -21.58 11.31 2.90
CA PRO A 478 -20.48 12.07 2.29
C PRO A 478 -19.09 11.75 2.85
N ALA A 479 -19.03 11.03 3.97
CA ALA A 479 -17.75 10.66 4.55
C ALA A 479 -17.09 9.46 3.86
N TRP A 480 -17.86 8.63 3.17
CA TRP A 480 -17.38 7.36 2.62
C TRP A 480 -18.05 6.89 1.33
N ASP A 481 -18.91 7.71 0.70
CA ASP A 481 -19.46 7.44 -0.61
C ASP A 481 -18.55 8.01 -1.69
N GLU A 482 -17.29 7.60 -1.68
CA GLU A 482 -16.34 7.96 -2.70
C GLU A 482 -15.33 6.84 -2.93
N ASP A 483 -14.59 6.95 -4.01
CA ASP A 483 -13.39 6.20 -4.27
C ASP A 483 -12.35 6.42 -3.16
N GLN A 484 -11.47 5.46 -2.96
CA GLN A 484 -10.47 5.46 -1.89
C GLN A 484 -9.56 6.71 -1.95
N MET A 485 -9.12 7.11 -3.14
CA MET A 485 -8.28 8.29 -3.38
C MET A 485 -8.71 8.95 -4.68
N THR A 486 -9.18 10.19 -4.62
CA THR A 486 -9.76 10.87 -5.78
C THR A 486 -9.00 12.12 -6.20
N THR A 487 -8.30 12.76 -5.28
CA THR A 487 -7.69 14.08 -5.49
C THR A 487 -6.26 14.11 -5.01
N ALA A 488 -5.40 14.79 -5.74
CA ALA A 488 -4.04 15.13 -5.33
C ALA A 488 -3.70 16.58 -5.58
N VAL A 489 -2.66 17.05 -4.92
CA VAL A 489 -2.00 18.33 -5.17
C VAL A 489 -0.52 18.07 -5.37
N ASP A 490 0.04 18.51 -6.50
CA ASP A 490 1.47 18.51 -6.73
C ASP A 490 2.10 19.77 -6.12
N CYS A 491 2.90 19.59 -5.09
CA CYS A 491 3.66 20.62 -4.41
C CYS A 491 5.13 20.70 -4.88
N GLY A 492 5.46 20.18 -6.05
CA GLY A 492 6.80 20.21 -6.63
C GLY A 492 7.81 19.23 -5.98
N GLY A 493 7.92 19.22 -4.66
CA GLY A 493 8.79 18.30 -3.91
C GLY A 493 8.07 17.07 -3.32
N PHE A 494 6.76 17.15 -3.16
CA PHE A 494 5.89 16.13 -2.57
C PHE A 494 4.48 16.27 -3.12
N LEU A 495 3.66 15.22 -2.93
CA LEU A 495 2.22 15.26 -3.21
C LEU A 495 1.42 15.33 -1.91
N LEU A 496 0.25 15.97 -1.98
CA LEU A 496 -0.84 15.77 -1.02
C LEU A 496 -1.90 14.92 -1.70
N GLU A 497 -2.39 13.89 -1.01
CA GLU A 497 -3.35 12.93 -1.58
C GLU A 497 -4.53 12.75 -0.64
N SER A 498 -5.76 12.87 -1.16
CA SER A 498 -6.94 12.49 -0.39
C SER A 498 -6.99 10.98 -0.23
N HIS A 499 -7.48 10.49 0.91
CA HIS A 499 -7.73 9.07 1.09
C HIS A 499 -8.87 8.81 2.05
N PHE A 500 -9.56 7.71 1.82
CA PHE A 500 -10.59 7.18 2.71
C PHE A 500 -10.03 5.98 3.46
N GLN A 501 -10.35 5.87 4.74
CA GLN A 501 -9.96 4.75 5.57
C GLN A 501 -11.21 4.08 6.16
N PRO A 502 -11.48 2.81 5.83
CA PRO A 502 -12.52 2.03 6.49
C PRO A 502 -12.27 1.87 8.01
N PRO A 503 -13.25 1.42 8.79
CA PRO A 503 -13.22 1.51 10.26
C PRO A 503 -11.98 0.90 10.93
N GLN A 504 -11.52 -0.28 10.52
CA GLN A 504 -10.31 -0.90 11.09
C GLN A 504 -9.06 -0.07 10.75
N SER A 505 -8.88 0.24 9.48
CA SER A 505 -7.75 1.03 9.00
C SER A 505 -7.73 2.41 9.64
N MET A 506 -8.89 3.07 9.76
CA MET A 506 -9.00 4.35 10.45
C MET A 506 -8.58 4.23 11.91
N ALA A 507 -9.04 3.22 12.63
CA ALA A 507 -8.70 3.02 14.03
C ALA A 507 -7.20 2.75 14.25
N MET A 508 -6.57 2.02 13.35
CA MET A 508 -5.13 1.75 13.42
C MET A 508 -4.29 3.01 13.19
N LEU A 509 -4.76 3.93 12.35
CA LEU A 509 -4.07 5.19 12.02
C LEU A 509 -4.44 6.33 12.96
N MET A 510 -5.62 6.30 13.59
CA MET A 510 -6.12 7.35 14.47
C MET A 510 -5.17 7.55 15.66
N PRO A 511 -4.62 8.75 15.84
CA PRO A 511 -3.84 9.04 17.04
C PRO A 511 -4.77 9.14 18.27
N GLY A 512 -4.18 9.02 19.44
CA GLY A 512 -4.93 9.12 20.72
C GLY A 512 -5.02 7.81 21.49
N TRP A 513 -5.31 7.95 22.76
CA TRP A 513 -5.40 6.87 23.74
C TRP A 513 -6.70 7.03 24.52
N TYR A 514 -7.26 5.91 25.03
CA TYR A 514 -8.39 5.89 25.94
C TYR A 514 -9.60 6.68 25.41
N GLU A 515 -10.23 7.50 26.23
CA GLU A 515 -11.43 8.30 25.90
C GLU A 515 -11.23 9.21 24.69
N GLU A 516 -10.01 9.65 24.43
CA GLU A 516 -9.73 10.47 23.26
C GLU A 516 -9.91 9.66 21.97
N MET A 517 -9.48 8.40 21.96
CA MET A 517 -9.71 7.50 20.84
C MET A 517 -11.22 7.25 20.61
N ASP A 518 -11.98 6.99 21.68
CA ASP A 518 -13.43 6.82 21.60
C ASP A 518 -14.12 8.06 21.03
N ARG A 519 -13.76 9.25 21.55
CA ARG A 519 -14.28 10.54 21.06
C ARG A 519 -14.00 10.73 19.57
N ARG A 520 -12.77 10.45 19.13
CA ARG A 520 -12.35 10.61 17.74
C ARG A 520 -13.06 9.63 16.81
N MET A 521 -13.18 8.38 17.19
CA MET A 521 -13.88 7.37 16.40
C MET A 521 -15.39 7.63 16.34
N LYS A 522 -16.03 8.10 17.43
CA LYS A 522 -17.44 8.53 17.41
C LYS A 522 -17.68 9.72 16.46
N ALA A 523 -16.63 10.49 16.15
CA ALA A 523 -16.70 11.57 15.18
C ALA A 523 -16.41 11.11 13.73
N TYR A 524 -16.36 9.81 13.43
CA TYR A 524 -15.97 9.23 12.15
C TYR A 524 -16.67 9.87 10.94
N GLY A 525 -17.98 10.15 11.03
CA GLY A 525 -18.74 10.84 9.97
C GLY A 525 -18.33 12.31 9.72
N ARG A 526 -17.59 12.91 10.64
CA ARG A 526 -17.15 14.32 10.61
C ARG A 526 -15.68 14.48 10.25
N VAL A 527 -14.92 13.39 10.12
CA VAL A 527 -13.50 13.47 9.79
C VAL A 527 -13.27 13.53 8.27
N ARG A 528 -12.19 14.18 7.89
CA ARG A 528 -11.65 14.19 6.54
C ARG A 528 -10.20 13.79 6.59
N SER A 529 -9.78 12.96 5.65
CA SER A 529 -8.45 12.38 5.65
C SER A 529 -7.72 12.71 4.34
N ALA A 530 -6.51 13.16 4.50
CA ALA A 530 -5.53 13.29 3.42
C ALA A 530 -4.16 12.87 3.95
N GLY A 531 -3.20 12.68 3.09
CA GLY A 531 -1.84 12.32 3.45
C GLY A 531 -0.82 13.06 2.61
N ILE A 532 0.41 13.03 3.09
CA ILE A 532 1.58 13.43 2.32
C ILE A 532 2.15 12.22 1.59
N LEU A 533 2.74 12.43 0.41
CA LEU A 533 3.56 11.47 -0.29
C LEU A 533 4.90 12.13 -0.63
N VAL A 534 5.96 11.72 0.07
CA VAL A 534 7.28 12.36 0.01
C VAL A 534 8.31 11.38 -0.55
N PRO A 535 9.05 11.73 -1.62
CA PRO A 535 10.08 10.89 -2.18
C PRO A 535 11.31 10.85 -1.26
N ILE A 536 11.71 9.64 -0.85
CA ILE A 536 12.98 9.36 -0.16
C ILE A 536 13.84 8.58 -1.15
N ASP A 537 14.73 9.32 -1.84
CA ASP A 537 15.42 8.81 -3.01
C ASP A 537 16.73 8.09 -2.67
N ARG A 538 16.88 6.84 -3.10
CA ARG A 538 18.12 6.05 -3.04
C ARG A 538 18.72 5.92 -1.64
N ARG A 539 17.88 5.79 -0.60
CA ARG A 539 18.31 5.69 0.82
C ARG A 539 18.25 4.27 1.37
N GLY A 540 17.58 3.36 0.66
CA GLY A 540 17.38 2.01 1.13
C GLY A 540 18.45 1.04 0.66
N THR A 541 18.77 0.10 1.54
CA THR A 541 19.63 -1.06 1.28
C THR A 541 18.91 -2.33 1.72
N LEU A 542 18.99 -3.36 0.87
CA LEU A 542 18.43 -4.68 1.14
C LEU A 542 19.56 -5.72 1.10
N LYS A 543 19.86 -6.34 2.24
CA LYS A 543 20.84 -7.43 2.34
C LYS A 543 20.16 -8.67 2.92
N GLY A 544 19.93 -9.68 2.11
CA GLY A 544 19.16 -10.86 2.50
C GLY A 544 17.74 -10.47 2.93
N GLU A 545 17.41 -10.63 4.20
CA GLU A 545 16.09 -10.25 4.74
C GLU A 545 16.07 -8.83 5.35
N GLU A 546 17.22 -8.18 5.55
CA GLU A 546 17.33 -6.87 6.17
C GLU A 546 17.09 -5.75 5.14
N LEU A 547 16.06 -4.95 5.39
CA LEU A 547 15.73 -3.73 4.63
C LEU A 547 15.89 -2.52 5.54
N LYS A 548 16.85 -1.65 5.25
CA LYS A 548 17.16 -0.45 6.04
C LYS A 548 17.04 0.81 5.20
N PHE A 549 16.70 1.92 5.85
CA PHE A 549 16.63 3.23 5.23
C PHE A 549 17.36 4.28 6.07
N ASP A 550 18.32 4.97 5.46
CA ASP A 550 19.09 6.04 6.09
C ASP A 550 18.55 7.40 5.67
N PHE A 551 17.73 8.01 6.54
CA PHE A 551 17.21 9.35 6.31
C PHE A 551 18.30 10.42 6.51
N LYS A 552 18.37 11.38 5.60
CA LYS A 552 19.19 12.59 5.75
C LYS A 552 18.38 13.72 6.41
N ALA A 553 19.07 14.70 6.92
CA ALA A 553 18.42 15.92 7.47
C ALA A 553 17.51 16.62 6.44
N SER A 554 17.88 16.58 5.15
CA SER A 554 17.07 17.10 4.05
C SER A 554 15.74 16.34 3.89
N ASP A 555 15.76 15.03 4.08
CA ASP A 555 14.57 14.18 3.94
C ASP A 555 13.58 14.49 5.09
N LEU A 556 14.10 14.65 6.32
CA LEU A 556 13.29 15.05 7.47
C LEU A 556 12.73 16.48 7.31
N ALA A 557 13.52 17.41 6.78
CA ALA A 557 13.08 18.78 6.51
C ALA A 557 11.93 18.79 5.50
N LEU A 558 12.01 17.98 4.44
CA LEU A 558 10.95 17.86 3.44
C LEU A 558 9.68 17.21 4.01
N LEU A 559 9.82 16.16 4.83
CA LEU A 559 8.69 15.55 5.56
C LEU A 559 7.99 16.57 6.46
N ARG A 560 8.76 17.35 7.23
CA ARG A 560 8.22 18.39 8.09
C ARG A 560 7.50 19.47 7.30
N LEU A 561 8.07 19.91 6.16
CA LEU A 561 7.43 20.88 5.26
C LEU A 561 6.10 20.35 4.73
N ALA A 562 6.06 19.10 4.28
CA ALA A 562 4.84 18.47 3.76
C ALA A 562 3.74 18.36 4.83
N LEU A 563 4.11 17.97 6.06
CA LEU A 563 3.18 17.91 7.20
C LEU A 563 2.64 19.29 7.59
N LYS A 564 3.50 20.31 7.67
CA LYS A 564 3.11 21.71 7.92
C LYS A 564 2.12 22.19 6.85
N THR A 565 2.45 21.93 5.59
CA THR A 565 1.60 22.31 4.46
C THR A 565 0.24 21.67 4.57
N LEU A 566 0.15 20.36 4.77
CA LEU A 566 -1.11 19.65 4.86
C LEU A 566 -1.97 20.13 6.04
N ALA A 567 -1.36 20.40 7.20
CA ALA A 567 -2.08 20.93 8.35
C ALA A 567 -2.66 22.32 8.09
N LYS A 568 -1.88 23.21 7.46
CA LYS A 568 -2.35 24.56 7.04
C LYS A 568 -3.48 24.45 6.02
N VAL A 569 -3.37 23.53 5.06
CA VAL A 569 -4.43 23.25 4.07
C VAL A 569 -5.70 22.79 4.74
N HIS A 570 -5.64 21.84 5.68
CA HIS A 570 -6.82 21.42 6.42
C HIS A 570 -7.50 22.58 7.17
N PHE A 571 -6.72 23.44 7.82
CA PHE A 571 -7.28 24.60 8.52
C PHE A 571 -7.84 25.67 7.58
N ALA A 572 -7.36 25.75 6.34
CA ALA A 572 -7.84 26.71 5.36
C ALA A 572 -9.23 26.35 4.77
N HIS A 573 -9.71 25.12 4.97
CA HIS A 573 -10.99 24.68 4.42
C HIS A 573 -12.16 25.57 4.87
N PRO A 574 -13.05 26.03 3.95
CA PRO A 574 -14.15 26.93 4.28
C PRO A 574 -15.12 26.42 5.36
N ALA A 575 -15.35 25.09 5.42
CA ALA A 575 -16.18 24.47 6.44
C ALA A 575 -15.47 24.29 7.81
N ARG A 576 -14.33 24.93 8.02
CA ARG A 576 -13.57 25.03 9.29
C ARG A 576 -13.26 23.70 9.96
N ALA A 577 -12.06 23.22 9.80
CA ALA A 577 -11.51 22.16 10.64
C ALA A 577 -11.31 22.69 12.08
N LEU A 578 -11.79 21.94 13.07
CA LEU A 578 -11.64 22.25 14.50
C LEU A 578 -10.33 21.74 15.07
N GLU A 579 -9.97 20.54 14.65
CA GLU A 579 -8.76 19.85 15.07
C GLU A 579 -8.11 19.23 13.84
N VAL A 580 -6.79 19.10 13.86
CA VAL A 580 -6.03 18.34 12.88
C VAL A 580 -5.15 17.34 13.61
N TRP A 581 -5.24 16.06 13.22
CA TRP A 581 -4.58 14.95 13.87
C TRP A 581 -3.53 14.34 12.92
N PRO A 582 -2.27 14.80 12.98
CA PRO A 582 -1.19 14.15 12.24
C PRO A 582 -0.89 12.78 12.86
N ALA A 583 -0.47 11.83 12.04
CA ALA A 583 -0.08 10.50 12.50
C ALA A 583 1.29 10.55 13.22
N LEU A 584 1.34 11.27 14.33
CA LEU A 584 2.50 11.31 15.22
C LEU A 584 2.41 10.22 16.28
N ARG A 585 3.54 9.63 16.61
CA ARG A 585 3.62 8.56 17.63
C ARG A 585 3.18 9.03 19.02
N THR A 586 3.36 10.32 19.32
CA THR A 586 2.89 10.94 20.57
C THR A 586 1.37 11.04 20.65
N GLY A 587 0.66 11.00 19.51
CA GLY A 587 -0.78 11.16 19.45
C GLY A 587 -1.29 12.57 19.66
N VAL A 588 -0.42 13.58 19.76
CA VAL A 588 -0.81 14.98 19.93
C VAL A 588 -1.54 15.53 18.71
N ALA A 589 -2.45 16.47 18.95
CA ALA A 589 -3.28 17.11 17.94
C ALA A 589 -2.99 18.60 17.85
N LEU A 590 -3.26 19.18 16.67
CA LEU A 590 -3.41 20.63 16.54
C LEU A 590 -4.88 20.99 16.77
N ILE A 591 -5.10 21.95 17.64
CA ILE A 591 -6.42 22.53 17.90
C ILE A 591 -6.44 23.89 17.18
N ARG A 592 -7.52 24.18 16.46
CA ARG A 592 -7.64 25.45 15.74
C ARG A 592 -7.46 26.64 16.70
N PRO A 593 -6.54 27.58 16.43
CA PRO A 593 -6.41 28.82 17.20
C PRO A 593 -7.70 29.66 17.15
N ALA A 594 -7.93 30.47 18.17
CA ALA A 594 -9.07 31.38 18.22
C ALA A 594 -9.05 32.38 17.03
N ASN A 595 -7.88 32.87 16.68
CA ASN A 595 -7.65 33.78 15.56
C ASN A 595 -7.05 33.01 14.38
N ASP A 596 -7.65 33.13 13.22
CA ASP A 596 -7.14 32.47 12.00
C ASP A 596 -5.79 33.02 11.53
N SER A 597 -5.45 34.27 11.88
CA SER A 597 -4.11 34.87 11.64
C SER A 597 -2.97 34.13 12.35
N ASP A 598 -3.26 33.40 13.39
CA ASP A 598 -2.23 32.73 14.21
C ASP A 598 -1.95 31.29 13.72
N ILE A 599 -2.77 30.77 12.78
CA ILE A 599 -2.68 29.37 12.30
C ILE A 599 -1.29 29.04 11.77
N GLU A 600 -0.69 29.91 10.96
CA GLU A 600 0.61 29.61 10.35
C GLU A 600 1.73 29.47 11.37
N ALA A 601 1.88 30.49 12.20
CA ALA A 601 2.90 30.47 13.25
C ALA A 601 2.69 29.32 14.23
N TYR A 602 1.43 29.04 14.57
CA TYR A 602 1.07 27.93 15.45
C TYR A 602 1.44 26.56 14.85
N VAL A 603 1.09 26.32 13.57
CA VAL A 603 1.41 25.08 12.86
C VAL A 603 2.92 24.90 12.72
N ASP A 604 3.64 25.97 12.38
CA ASP A 604 5.08 25.93 12.24
C ASP A 604 5.77 25.58 13.56
N ALA A 605 5.42 26.27 14.64
CA ALA A 605 5.96 26.01 15.97
C ALA A 605 5.61 24.59 16.49
N PHE A 606 4.39 24.09 16.15
CA PHE A 606 3.99 22.75 16.54
C PHE A 606 4.90 21.69 15.91
N PHE A 607 5.10 21.69 14.58
CA PHE A 607 5.91 20.68 13.92
C PHE A 607 7.41 20.82 14.17
N GLU A 608 7.93 22.03 14.39
CA GLU A 608 9.32 22.20 14.82
C GLU A 608 9.61 21.53 16.16
N ARG A 609 8.64 21.54 17.06
CA ARG A 609 8.77 20.94 18.39
C ARG A 609 8.46 19.45 18.42
N THR A 610 7.53 18.98 17.60
CA THR A 610 6.97 17.61 17.68
C THR A 610 7.56 16.64 16.67
N VAL A 611 8.23 17.12 15.64
CA VAL A 611 8.89 16.32 14.61
C VAL A 611 10.36 16.68 14.58
N VAL A 612 11.13 16.12 15.49
CA VAL A 612 12.57 16.33 15.62
C VAL A 612 13.35 15.26 14.86
N GLU A 613 12.83 14.04 14.86
CA GLU A 613 13.41 12.88 14.16
C GLU A 613 12.34 12.09 13.39
N LYS A 614 12.77 11.19 12.50
CA LYS A 614 11.86 10.36 11.69
C LYS A 614 10.92 9.51 12.56
N ASP A 615 11.39 9.11 13.73
CA ASP A 615 10.67 8.24 14.66
C ASP A 615 9.51 8.93 15.37
N ASP A 616 9.39 10.25 15.26
CA ASP A 616 8.23 10.99 15.75
C ASP A 616 7.00 10.80 14.85
N ILE A 617 7.20 10.32 13.61
CA ILE A 617 6.17 10.20 12.58
C ILE A 617 5.84 8.73 12.35
N THR A 618 4.56 8.41 12.20
CA THR A 618 4.14 7.10 11.66
C THR A 618 4.26 7.14 10.13
N LEU A 619 5.24 6.42 9.60
CA LEU A 619 5.53 6.35 8.18
C LEU A 619 5.10 5.03 7.57
N SER A 620 4.61 5.10 6.34
CA SER A 620 4.33 3.94 5.51
C SER A 620 4.74 4.17 4.06
N SER A 621 4.86 3.11 3.28
CA SER A 621 5.04 3.20 1.83
C SER A 621 4.36 2.03 1.12
N ALA A 622 3.69 2.35 0.02
CA ALA A 622 3.19 1.36 -0.95
C ALA A 622 4.02 1.39 -2.25
N HIS A 623 5.09 2.18 -2.28
CA HIS A 623 5.86 2.47 -3.49
C HIS A 623 7.37 2.20 -3.33
N PRO A 624 7.80 0.98 -2.94
CA PRO A 624 9.21 0.64 -3.01
C PRO A 624 9.64 0.50 -4.48
N HIS A 625 10.76 1.13 -4.84
CA HIS A 625 11.36 1.05 -6.17
C HIS A 625 12.89 1.19 -6.10
N GLY A 626 13.61 0.85 -7.19
CA GLY A 626 15.07 0.70 -7.14
C GLY A 626 15.51 -0.65 -6.56
N GLY A 627 16.82 -0.81 -6.37
CA GLY A 627 17.41 -2.06 -5.88
C GLY A 627 17.98 -2.97 -6.99
N ASN A 628 17.46 -2.83 -8.23
CA ASN A 628 18.01 -3.46 -9.43
C ASN A 628 18.11 -2.42 -10.56
N ARG A 629 18.62 -1.24 -10.21
CA ARG A 629 18.49 -0.04 -11.05
C ARG A 629 19.06 -0.21 -12.46
N MET A 630 18.40 0.44 -13.42
CA MET A 630 18.95 0.63 -14.76
C MET A 630 20.17 1.55 -14.73
N HIS A 631 21.20 1.21 -15.47
CA HIS A 631 22.35 2.04 -15.75
C HIS A 631 23.02 1.62 -17.05
N GLU A 632 23.56 2.57 -17.82
CA GLU A 632 24.31 2.23 -19.03
C GLU A 632 25.60 1.46 -18.71
N ASN A 633 26.29 1.87 -17.63
CA ASN A 633 27.48 1.17 -17.14
C ASN A 633 27.09 -0.07 -16.31
N PRO A 634 27.50 -1.30 -16.74
CA PRO A 634 27.18 -2.54 -16.02
C PRO A 634 27.80 -2.64 -14.61
N ASP A 635 28.86 -1.88 -14.32
CA ASP A 635 29.48 -1.85 -12.99
C ASP A 635 28.67 -1.02 -11.99
N GLU A 636 27.75 -0.17 -12.48
CA GLU A 636 26.94 0.72 -11.66
C GLU A 636 25.44 0.38 -11.64
N GLY A 637 24.99 -0.53 -12.49
CA GLY A 637 23.61 -0.96 -12.59
C GLY A 637 23.45 -2.48 -12.70
N VAL A 638 22.25 -2.95 -12.45
CA VAL A 638 21.91 -4.39 -12.55
C VAL A 638 21.35 -4.71 -13.92
N VAL A 639 20.63 -3.76 -14.52
CA VAL A 639 20.01 -3.93 -15.85
C VAL A 639 20.34 -2.77 -16.76
N ASP A 640 20.32 -3.03 -18.06
CA ASP A 640 20.45 -2.02 -19.10
C ASP A 640 19.14 -1.23 -19.33
N ALA A 641 19.15 -0.29 -20.27
CA ALA A 641 17.99 0.50 -20.64
C ALA A 641 16.83 -0.33 -21.22
N GLN A 642 17.06 -1.55 -21.70
CA GLN A 642 16.07 -2.50 -22.17
C GLN A 642 15.56 -3.44 -21.05
N CYS A 643 15.97 -3.18 -19.80
CA CYS A 643 15.66 -4.00 -18.63
C CYS A 643 16.31 -5.39 -18.62
N MET A 644 17.27 -5.67 -19.49
CA MET A 644 18.03 -6.92 -19.49
C MET A 644 19.11 -6.89 -18.41
N VAL A 645 19.25 -8.00 -17.67
CA VAL A 645 20.30 -8.14 -16.65
C VAL A 645 21.67 -8.16 -17.32
N HIS A 646 22.57 -7.23 -16.97
CA HIS A 646 23.89 -7.12 -17.60
C HIS A 646 24.71 -8.41 -17.55
N ALA A 647 24.62 -9.12 -16.42
CA ALA A 647 25.36 -10.38 -16.19
C ALA A 647 24.71 -11.62 -16.85
N ALA A 648 23.56 -11.47 -17.54
CA ALA A 648 22.84 -12.59 -18.14
C ALA A 648 22.40 -12.31 -19.57
N THR A 649 22.20 -13.38 -20.37
CA THR A 649 21.81 -13.27 -21.78
C THR A 649 20.29 -13.25 -21.99
N ASN A 650 19.54 -13.90 -21.10
CA ASN A 650 18.12 -14.17 -21.28
C ASN A 650 17.30 -13.96 -19.99
N VAL A 651 17.72 -13.02 -19.15
CA VAL A 651 16.98 -12.60 -17.96
C VAL A 651 16.68 -11.11 -18.00
N MET A 652 15.43 -10.78 -17.82
CA MET A 652 14.92 -9.42 -17.78
C MET A 652 14.30 -9.11 -16.41
N VAL A 653 14.34 -7.86 -15.97
CA VAL A 653 13.57 -7.38 -14.81
C VAL A 653 12.52 -6.37 -15.27
N ALA A 654 11.25 -6.69 -15.06
CA ALA A 654 10.13 -5.88 -15.54
C ALA A 654 9.22 -5.41 -14.39
N ASP A 655 9.80 -4.81 -13.36
CA ASP A 655 9.07 -4.19 -12.24
C ASP A 655 9.75 -2.90 -11.73
N ALA A 656 9.20 -2.30 -10.69
CA ALA A 656 9.68 -1.03 -10.16
C ALA A 656 11.12 -1.09 -9.60
N SER A 657 11.71 -2.28 -9.41
CA SER A 657 13.08 -2.42 -8.90
C SER A 657 14.13 -1.84 -9.83
N VAL A 658 13.81 -1.69 -11.12
CA VAL A 658 14.77 -1.16 -12.11
C VAL A 658 14.82 0.36 -12.17
N PHE A 659 13.92 1.09 -11.53
CA PHE A 659 13.94 2.55 -11.60
C PHE A 659 15.23 3.12 -10.98
N PRO A 660 15.99 3.93 -11.73
CA PRO A 660 17.29 4.44 -11.28
C PRO A 660 17.19 5.40 -10.09
N SER A 661 16.08 6.14 -10.00
CA SER A 661 15.78 7.11 -8.95
C SER A 661 14.30 7.15 -8.64
N SER A 662 13.90 7.91 -7.60
CA SER A 662 12.48 8.10 -7.28
C SER A 662 11.70 8.68 -8.45
N ILE A 663 10.55 8.07 -8.75
CA ILE A 663 9.60 8.55 -9.76
C ILE A 663 8.60 9.56 -9.21
N ARG A 664 8.58 9.79 -7.90
CA ARG A 664 7.76 10.78 -7.17
C ARG A 664 6.25 10.61 -7.25
N VAL A 665 5.75 9.68 -8.06
CA VAL A 665 4.34 9.37 -8.26
C VAL A 665 4.03 7.94 -7.84
N ASN A 666 2.75 7.57 -7.84
CA ASN A 666 2.30 6.20 -7.58
C ASN A 666 2.87 5.25 -8.65
N ALA A 667 3.62 4.23 -8.25
CA ALA A 667 4.47 3.43 -9.13
C ALA A 667 3.73 2.49 -10.10
N HIS A 668 2.43 2.24 -9.87
CA HIS A 668 1.64 1.24 -10.58
C HIS A 668 1.66 1.43 -12.10
N PHE A 669 1.27 2.61 -12.59
CA PHE A 669 1.15 2.87 -14.01
C PHE A 669 2.51 2.94 -14.70
N THR A 670 3.53 3.53 -14.05
CA THR A 670 4.91 3.55 -14.56
C THR A 670 5.48 2.15 -14.71
N THR A 671 5.19 1.26 -13.77
CA THR A 671 5.62 -0.15 -13.86
C THR A 671 4.94 -0.89 -15.02
N MET A 672 3.66 -0.63 -15.27
CA MET A 672 2.96 -1.21 -16.42
C MET A 672 3.52 -0.68 -17.75
N ALA A 673 3.76 0.63 -17.84
CA ALA A 673 4.35 1.26 -19.01
C ALA A 673 5.79 0.74 -19.26
N LEU A 674 6.59 0.56 -18.20
CA LEU A 674 7.92 -0.02 -18.31
C LEU A 674 7.89 -1.45 -18.90
N ALA A 675 7.02 -2.31 -18.36
CA ALA A 675 6.87 -3.67 -18.87
C ALA A 675 6.35 -3.68 -20.31
N GLN A 676 5.45 -2.76 -20.67
CA GLN A 676 4.98 -2.57 -22.05
C GLN A 676 6.11 -2.09 -22.96
N TYR A 677 6.95 -1.17 -22.51
CA TYR A 677 8.15 -0.73 -23.24
C TYR A 677 9.12 -1.88 -23.48
N ALA A 678 9.43 -2.63 -22.42
CA ALA A 678 10.46 -3.68 -22.46
C ALA A 678 10.03 -4.95 -23.21
N THR A 679 8.73 -5.24 -23.28
CA THR A 679 8.23 -6.52 -23.83
C THR A 679 7.20 -6.36 -24.94
N GLY A 680 6.70 -5.14 -25.21
CA GLY A 680 5.54 -4.95 -26.09
C GLY A 680 5.83 -4.80 -27.57
N ASN A 681 7.01 -4.29 -27.92
CA ASN A 681 7.36 -3.97 -29.33
C ASN A 681 8.16 -5.08 -30.00
N ALA A 682 9.07 -5.72 -29.30
CA ALA A 682 9.88 -6.83 -29.79
C ALA A 682 9.91 -7.94 -28.74
N ASP A 683 10.11 -9.17 -29.19
CA ASP A 683 10.37 -10.29 -28.28
C ASP A 683 11.80 -10.17 -27.75
N PRO A 684 12.00 -9.90 -26.45
CA PRO A 684 13.33 -9.77 -25.89
C PRO A 684 14.11 -11.09 -25.84
N PHE A 685 13.44 -12.22 -26.15
CA PHE A 685 13.99 -13.57 -26.14
C PHE A 685 13.86 -14.26 -27.52
N ALA A 686 13.82 -13.51 -28.60
CA ALA A 686 13.64 -14.01 -29.97
C ALA A 686 14.71 -15.02 -30.40
#